data_42cd01ee1cb8800c69c2a413e891fafa
#
_entry.id   42cd01ee1cb8800c69c2a413e891fafa
#
_cell.length_a   1.000
_cell.length_b   1.000
_cell.length_c   1.000
_cell.angle_alpha   90.00
_cell.angle_beta   90.00
_cell.angle_gamma   90.00
#
_symmetry.space_group_name_H-M   'P 1'
#
loop_
_entity.id
_entity.type
_entity.pdbx_description
1 polymer ?
#
loop_
_entity_poly.entity_id
_entity_poly.type
_entity_poly.pdbx_seq_one_letter_code
_entity_poly.pdbx_strand_id
1 'polypeptide(L)'
;MEAQVQEKYRYDLDGLRGIAIAFVVIFHVFVGRVSGGVDVFLLLSGYFFLGSQLRYAARRDATLNPWWPVWRMIRRLFPVLVTVVMVCAVLVVFFFSDLRRVDLARQLIASVLYYQNWELAIQETGYQAASWGISPLQHLWSMSVQGQFYLLGILFALGCGWSLRLQRRRLQKKRGKEGGPERATSSIRAVAIPVLSIVTIVSFGYAAWLHPHDQQLNYYSTWSRMWELSLGALLALIGPKISINHVVRSIFTIIGLAMVITTGFLFDGAAVFPGPATLYPLGGAVLVILGSGPASIFLASRSMRWLGDIAYTLYLWHWPLLILSLALFRVDLAPLWLGISVIAVSVLLADLSHRFIEKPLRQKAPRPRRGEGRVRQAWWETRTLLPARRRAAGGVLVGLMMSACIIAPPLWINQIRNINANYLDPQEYPGARVLRGAEAPDIPPEPDPYLLPDSLSMFWNENCMSGLAQDPTELPADDDGGIPSGHCVFGDPEASLTVYLTGGSHADQWGAALDILGKQNNFRVIPFVRQSCPSFVHDNEGAFSEECAEFNKTVRDRIIQDQPDVVISNSTRPMYELGEKRDSVPEGYVEFWDFLKSQDIPFVGLRDNPWFFWPDGKDKFPSICAVEEKDTSVCGMASADFYDKTDPARSKLLARDMVPVDTRPWFCPDGWCGPEIGNIWVYRDSNHISDDYSRSMAPLLWEKLKPVIDQARKVQHKRHHG
;
A
#
# COMPACT_ATOMS: atom_id res chain seq x y z
N MET A 1 45.72 -35.24 -11.31
CA MET A 1 45.46 -34.77 -9.93
C MET A 1 45.14 -33.28 -10.02
N GLU A 2 43.91 -32.91 -10.42
CA GLU A 2 43.50 -31.51 -10.42
C GLU A 2 43.12 -31.13 -9.00
N ALA A 3 43.89 -30.25 -8.43
CA ALA A 3 43.55 -29.60 -7.18
C ALA A 3 42.16 -28.92 -7.34
N GLN A 4 41.16 -29.43 -6.69
CA GLN A 4 39.90 -28.67 -6.46
C GLN A 4 40.31 -27.42 -5.69
N VAL A 5 40.44 -26.30 -6.39
CA VAL A 5 40.49 -24.98 -5.77
C VAL A 5 39.17 -24.82 -5.01
N GLN A 6 39.25 -25.09 -3.71
CA GLN A 6 38.15 -24.77 -2.81
C GLN A 6 37.96 -23.23 -2.89
N GLU A 7 36.97 -22.76 -3.62
CA GLU A 7 36.63 -21.33 -3.66
C GLU A 7 36.51 -20.85 -2.19
N LYS A 8 37.42 -20.01 -1.78
CA LYS A 8 37.47 -19.43 -0.43
C LYS A 8 36.17 -18.63 -0.25
N TYR A 9 35.42 -18.88 0.81
CA TYR A 9 34.17 -18.17 1.07
C TYR A 9 34.39 -16.66 1.13
N ARG A 10 33.52 -15.86 0.50
CA ARG A 10 33.66 -14.41 0.32
C ARG A 10 33.02 -13.67 1.51
N TYR A 11 33.73 -13.64 2.65
CA TYR A 11 33.31 -12.94 3.87
C TYR A 11 33.16 -11.42 3.69
N ASP A 12 33.87 -10.84 2.76
CA ASP A 12 33.78 -9.43 2.39
C ASP A 12 32.39 -9.07 1.81
N LEU A 13 31.74 -9.99 1.11
CA LEU A 13 30.39 -9.77 0.60
C LEU A 13 29.32 -9.88 1.69
N ASP A 14 29.57 -10.65 2.77
CA ASP A 14 28.73 -10.61 3.96
C ASP A 14 28.84 -9.23 4.64
N GLY A 15 30.05 -8.66 4.71
CA GLY A 15 30.25 -7.30 5.21
C GLY A 15 29.60 -6.23 4.34
N LEU A 16 29.64 -6.38 3.01
CA LEU A 16 28.92 -5.46 2.11
C LEU A 16 27.40 -5.49 2.37
N ARG A 17 26.82 -6.67 2.62
CA ARG A 17 25.42 -6.78 3.05
C ARG A 17 25.17 -6.05 4.36
N GLY A 18 26.11 -6.17 5.31
CA GLY A 18 26.06 -5.45 6.58
C GLY A 18 26.06 -3.93 6.41
N ILE A 19 26.91 -3.40 5.54
CA ILE A 19 26.93 -1.97 5.23
C ILE A 19 25.64 -1.55 4.53
N ALA A 20 25.21 -2.28 3.54
CA ALA A 20 23.97 -1.96 2.81
C ALA A 20 22.78 -1.83 3.76
N ILE A 21 22.58 -2.78 4.70
CA ILE A 21 21.49 -2.69 5.67
C ILE A 21 21.69 -1.56 6.68
N ALA A 22 22.92 -1.29 7.12
CA ALA A 22 23.18 -0.17 8.03
C ALA A 22 22.76 1.16 7.40
N PHE A 23 23.06 1.37 6.12
CA PHE A 23 22.63 2.56 5.39
C PHE A 23 21.11 2.61 5.20
N VAL A 24 20.46 1.50 4.89
CA VAL A 24 18.99 1.45 4.85
C VAL A 24 18.41 1.94 6.18
N VAL A 25 18.86 1.40 7.30
CA VAL A 25 18.36 1.77 8.63
C VAL A 25 18.64 3.24 8.96
N ILE A 26 19.86 3.70 8.75
CA ILE A 26 20.27 5.09 9.06
C ILE A 26 19.45 6.08 8.22
N PHE A 27 19.29 5.82 6.93
CA PHE A 27 18.55 6.71 6.03
C PHE A 27 17.06 6.74 6.33
N HIS A 28 16.45 5.59 6.64
CA HIS A 28 15.05 5.55 7.05
C HIS A 28 14.81 6.30 8.37
N VAL A 29 15.73 6.19 9.33
CA VAL A 29 15.55 6.78 10.66
C VAL A 29 15.84 8.28 10.70
N PHE A 30 16.88 8.76 10.01
CA PHE A 30 17.38 10.13 10.16
C PHE A 30 17.26 11.02 8.93
N VAL A 31 17.17 10.44 7.73
CA VAL A 31 17.22 11.22 6.48
C VAL A 31 15.86 11.27 5.79
N GLY A 32 15.01 10.26 6.02
CA GLY A 32 13.72 10.14 5.35
C GLY A 32 13.83 9.86 3.84
N ARG A 33 14.94 9.24 3.39
CA ARG A 33 15.19 8.91 1.98
C ARG A 33 15.61 7.46 1.80
N VAL A 34 15.50 6.96 0.57
CA VAL A 34 15.95 5.62 0.19
C VAL A 34 17.44 5.65 -0.20
N SER A 35 18.24 4.81 0.45
CA SER A 35 19.72 4.81 0.31
C SER A 35 20.26 3.99 -0.87
N GLY A 36 19.42 3.30 -1.69
CA GLY A 36 19.88 2.31 -2.67
C GLY A 36 20.44 1.02 -2.06
N GLY A 37 20.42 0.89 -0.74
CA GLY A 37 20.91 -0.32 -0.06
C GLY A 37 20.06 -1.56 -0.35
N VAL A 38 18.76 -1.38 -0.61
CA VAL A 38 17.85 -2.47 -1.02
C VAL A 38 18.25 -3.03 -2.37
N ASP A 39 18.60 -2.19 -3.34
CA ASP A 39 19.02 -2.58 -4.70
C ASP A 39 20.33 -3.41 -4.63
N VAL A 40 21.29 -2.95 -3.82
CA VAL A 40 22.51 -3.73 -3.53
C VAL A 40 22.18 -5.09 -2.89
N PHE A 41 21.18 -5.12 -2.01
CA PHE A 41 20.73 -6.35 -1.36
C PHE A 41 20.10 -7.33 -2.35
N LEU A 42 19.30 -6.84 -3.30
CA LEU A 42 18.71 -7.65 -4.37
C LEU A 42 19.80 -8.24 -5.28
N LEU A 43 20.76 -7.43 -5.71
CA LEU A 43 21.91 -7.91 -6.50
C LEU A 43 22.70 -9.01 -5.76
N LEU A 44 23.04 -8.80 -4.49
CA LEU A 44 23.75 -9.80 -3.68
C LEU A 44 22.91 -11.07 -3.47
N SER A 45 21.60 -10.94 -3.38
CA SER A 45 20.69 -12.08 -3.30
C SER A 45 20.73 -12.93 -4.57
N GLY A 46 20.71 -12.31 -5.74
CA GLY A 46 20.92 -12.98 -7.02
C GLY A 46 22.28 -13.69 -7.09
N TYR A 47 23.34 -13.01 -6.69
CA TYR A 47 24.70 -13.56 -6.66
C TYR A 47 24.83 -14.82 -5.81
N PHE A 48 24.39 -14.75 -4.55
CA PHE A 48 24.54 -15.87 -3.61
C PHE A 48 23.55 -17.01 -3.90
N PHE A 49 22.28 -16.67 -4.08
CA PHE A 49 21.21 -17.67 -4.18
C PHE A 49 21.23 -18.35 -5.53
N LEU A 50 20.95 -17.64 -6.62
CA LEU A 50 20.80 -18.25 -7.94
C LEU A 50 22.12 -18.82 -8.45
N GLY A 51 23.23 -18.13 -8.20
CA GLY A 51 24.57 -18.67 -8.50
C GLY A 51 24.83 -20.02 -7.83
N SER A 52 24.41 -20.19 -6.56
CA SER A 52 24.54 -21.48 -5.86
C SER A 52 23.63 -22.57 -6.42
N GLN A 53 22.38 -22.22 -6.81
CA GLN A 53 21.43 -23.17 -7.43
C GLN A 53 21.95 -23.68 -8.78
N LEU A 54 22.48 -22.80 -9.62
CA LEU A 54 23.03 -23.14 -10.93
C LEU A 54 24.29 -24.00 -10.80
N ARG A 55 25.21 -23.65 -9.87
CA ARG A 55 26.41 -24.51 -9.61
C ARG A 55 26.01 -25.89 -9.14
N TYR A 56 24.99 -26.02 -8.29
CA TYR A 56 24.49 -27.34 -7.89
C TYR A 56 23.85 -28.07 -9.07
N ALA A 57 22.98 -27.45 -9.85
CA ALA A 57 22.29 -28.05 -11.00
C ALA A 57 23.26 -28.56 -12.09
N ALA A 58 24.46 -27.97 -12.19
CA ALA A 58 25.52 -28.40 -13.10
C ALA A 58 26.12 -29.77 -12.75
N ARG A 59 26.05 -30.20 -11.48
CA ARG A 59 26.65 -31.46 -11.03
C ARG A 59 25.96 -32.69 -11.67
N ARG A 60 26.71 -33.75 -11.89
CA ARG A 60 26.17 -35.02 -12.45
C ARG A 60 25.25 -35.73 -11.44
N ASP A 61 25.57 -35.61 -10.16
CA ASP A 61 24.88 -36.21 -9.03
C ASP A 61 23.77 -35.32 -8.43
N ALA A 62 23.46 -34.17 -9.05
CA ALA A 62 22.42 -33.26 -8.57
C ALA A 62 21.03 -33.92 -8.58
N THR A 63 20.22 -33.72 -7.55
CA THR A 63 18.78 -34.03 -7.61
C THR A 63 17.99 -32.84 -8.19
N LEU A 64 17.00 -33.10 -9.03
CA LEU A 64 16.08 -32.07 -9.55
C LEU A 64 14.81 -31.94 -8.71
N ASN A 65 14.84 -32.36 -7.47
CA ASN A 65 13.71 -32.19 -6.56
C ASN A 65 13.64 -30.73 -6.09
N PRO A 66 12.55 -29.98 -6.39
CA PRO A 66 12.38 -28.59 -5.97
C PRO A 66 12.15 -28.44 -4.47
N TRP A 67 11.63 -29.47 -3.80
CA TRP A 67 11.20 -29.39 -2.41
C TRP A 67 12.34 -29.05 -1.45
N TRP A 68 13.55 -29.57 -1.67
CA TRP A 68 14.66 -29.32 -0.77
C TRP A 68 15.11 -27.83 -0.75
N PRO A 69 15.37 -27.15 -1.90
CA PRO A 69 15.70 -25.72 -1.89
C PRO A 69 14.54 -24.84 -1.42
N VAL A 70 13.29 -25.17 -1.74
CA VAL A 70 12.10 -24.46 -1.25
C VAL A 70 12.00 -24.59 0.27
N TRP A 71 12.11 -25.81 0.80
CA TRP A 71 12.06 -26.06 2.24
C TRP A 71 13.17 -25.35 3.00
N ARG A 72 14.39 -25.30 2.44
CA ARG A 72 15.52 -24.56 3.01
C ARG A 72 15.23 -23.05 3.06
N MET A 73 14.60 -22.50 2.03
CA MET A 73 14.18 -21.11 1.96
C MET A 73 13.12 -20.82 3.04
N ILE A 74 12.07 -21.60 3.09
CA ILE A 74 10.99 -21.47 4.09
C ILE A 74 11.57 -21.49 5.51
N ARG A 75 12.38 -22.49 5.85
CA ARG A 75 12.96 -22.61 7.19
C ARG A 75 13.93 -21.49 7.58
N ARG A 76 14.47 -20.78 6.62
CA ARG A 76 15.35 -19.64 6.86
C ARG A 76 14.60 -18.33 7.03
N LEU A 77 13.60 -18.08 6.18
CA LEU A 77 12.96 -16.77 6.08
C LEU A 77 11.66 -16.68 6.90
N PHE A 78 10.77 -17.65 6.77
CA PHE A 78 9.43 -17.57 7.36
C PHE A 78 9.38 -17.41 8.88
N PRO A 79 10.15 -18.14 9.70
CA PRO A 79 9.97 -18.07 11.14
C PRO A 79 10.13 -16.67 11.73
N VAL A 80 11.16 -15.92 11.29
CA VAL A 80 11.38 -14.55 11.78
C VAL A 80 10.36 -13.60 11.16
N LEU A 81 10.07 -13.71 9.85
CA LEU A 81 9.08 -12.89 9.19
C LEU A 81 7.72 -12.97 9.91
N VAL A 82 7.22 -14.19 10.09
CA VAL A 82 5.91 -14.41 10.76
C VAL A 82 5.92 -13.89 12.20
N THR A 83 7.05 -14.03 12.92
CA THR A 83 7.20 -13.49 14.27
C THR A 83 7.08 -11.96 14.27
N VAL A 84 7.79 -11.27 13.36
CA VAL A 84 7.76 -9.80 13.28
C VAL A 84 6.38 -9.31 12.86
N VAL A 85 5.80 -9.92 11.83
CA VAL A 85 4.44 -9.57 11.34
C VAL A 85 3.40 -9.76 12.44
N MET A 86 3.47 -10.87 13.19
CA MET A 86 2.55 -11.13 14.31
C MET A 86 2.74 -10.13 15.45
N VAL A 87 3.97 -9.82 15.85
CA VAL A 87 4.23 -8.82 16.90
C VAL A 87 3.72 -7.46 16.46
N CYS A 88 3.96 -7.08 15.22
CA CYS A 88 3.43 -5.84 14.65
C CYS A 88 1.89 -5.82 14.68
N ALA A 89 1.24 -6.89 14.24
CA ALA A 89 -0.23 -7.01 14.26
C ALA A 89 -0.79 -6.88 15.68
N VAL A 90 -0.20 -7.57 16.66
CA VAL A 90 -0.61 -7.49 18.07
C VAL A 90 -0.44 -6.06 18.62
N LEU A 91 0.70 -5.42 18.35
CA LEU A 91 0.93 -4.06 18.81
C LEU A 91 -0.08 -3.08 18.19
N VAL A 92 -0.34 -3.19 16.89
CA VAL A 92 -1.31 -2.32 16.21
C VAL A 92 -2.72 -2.54 16.76
N VAL A 93 -3.16 -3.78 16.90
CA VAL A 93 -4.52 -4.08 17.40
C VAL A 93 -4.76 -3.54 18.80
N PHE A 94 -3.77 -3.59 19.69
CA PHE A 94 -3.97 -3.24 21.11
C PHE A 94 -3.48 -1.84 21.50
N PHE A 95 -2.61 -1.19 20.71
CA PHE A 95 -1.96 0.05 21.12
C PHE A 95 -1.95 1.16 20.06
N PHE A 96 -2.33 0.88 18.81
CA PHE A 96 -2.24 1.84 17.71
C PHE A 96 -3.50 1.80 16.84
N SER A 97 -4.60 2.31 17.38
CA SER A 97 -5.90 2.36 16.68
C SER A 97 -5.83 3.07 15.32
N ASP A 98 -5.07 4.17 15.24
CA ASP A 98 -4.89 4.96 14.00
C ASP A 98 -4.28 4.19 12.84
N LEU A 99 -3.50 3.14 13.15
CA LEU A 99 -2.89 2.25 12.15
C LEU A 99 -3.73 1.00 11.84
N ARG A 100 -4.85 0.80 12.55
CA ARG A 100 -5.73 -0.35 12.41
C ARG A 100 -6.72 -0.14 11.25
N ARG A 101 -6.25 -0.33 10.02
CA ARG A 101 -7.01 -0.13 8.78
C ARG A 101 -7.10 -1.42 7.96
N VAL A 102 -8.12 -1.51 7.09
CA VAL A 102 -8.31 -2.63 6.14
C VAL A 102 -7.08 -2.88 5.28
N ASP A 103 -6.40 -1.83 4.85
CA ASP A 103 -5.17 -1.94 4.08
C ASP A 103 -4.07 -2.69 4.82
N LEU A 104 -3.90 -2.41 6.13
CA LEU A 104 -2.96 -3.16 6.95
C LEU A 104 -3.38 -4.63 7.10
N ALA A 105 -4.68 -4.91 7.23
CA ALA A 105 -5.19 -6.28 7.28
C ALA A 105 -4.86 -7.07 6.00
N ARG A 106 -5.03 -6.48 4.82
CA ARG A 106 -4.61 -7.06 3.54
C ARG A 106 -3.09 -7.25 3.48
N GLN A 107 -2.34 -6.25 3.93
CA GLN A 107 -0.88 -6.30 3.97
C GLN A 107 -0.32 -7.38 4.91
N LEU A 108 -1.00 -7.73 6.00
CA LEU A 108 -0.63 -8.86 6.86
C LEU A 108 -0.62 -10.18 6.08
N ILE A 109 -1.68 -10.46 5.33
CA ILE A 109 -1.79 -11.64 4.47
C ILE A 109 -0.72 -11.60 3.38
N ALA A 110 -0.63 -10.47 2.69
CA ALA A 110 0.29 -10.28 1.56
C ALA A 110 1.75 -10.47 1.97
N SER A 111 2.14 -9.96 3.15
CA SER A 111 3.49 -10.10 3.71
C SER A 111 3.86 -11.55 3.99
N VAL A 112 2.96 -12.30 4.64
CA VAL A 112 3.21 -13.72 4.97
C VAL A 112 3.21 -14.60 3.72
N LEU A 113 2.41 -14.28 2.70
CA LEU A 113 2.32 -15.01 1.44
C LEU A 113 3.28 -14.49 0.35
N TYR A 114 4.12 -13.51 0.65
CA TYR A 114 5.14 -12.96 -0.26
C TYR A 114 4.59 -12.31 -1.54
N TYR A 115 3.44 -11.59 -1.44
CA TYR A 115 2.94 -10.73 -2.52
C TYR A 115 2.69 -9.28 -2.08
N GLN A 116 3.28 -8.83 -0.96
CA GLN A 116 3.15 -7.48 -0.39
C GLN A 116 3.45 -6.36 -1.40
N ASN A 117 4.37 -6.57 -2.32
CA ASN A 117 4.70 -5.62 -3.36
C ASN A 117 3.54 -5.37 -4.33
N TRP A 118 2.76 -6.40 -4.65
CA TRP A 118 1.58 -6.27 -5.50
C TRP A 118 0.40 -5.68 -4.73
N GLU A 119 0.24 -6.02 -3.46
CA GLU A 119 -0.78 -5.41 -2.60
C GLU A 119 -0.57 -3.90 -2.49
N LEU A 120 0.67 -3.44 -2.24
CA LEU A 120 0.99 -2.01 -2.18
C LEU A 120 0.80 -1.30 -3.53
N ALA A 121 1.08 -1.98 -4.63
CA ALA A 121 0.81 -1.44 -5.97
C ALA A 121 -0.70 -1.27 -6.22
N ILE A 122 -1.52 -2.23 -5.77
CA ILE A 122 -3.00 -2.18 -5.90
C ILE A 122 -3.59 -1.10 -4.99
N GLN A 123 -3.03 -0.93 -3.78
CA GLN A 123 -3.46 0.11 -2.84
C GLN A 123 -3.00 1.52 -3.27
N GLU A 124 -2.31 1.63 -4.40
CA GLU A 124 -1.76 2.89 -4.94
C GLU A 124 -0.94 3.68 -3.90
N THR A 125 -0.34 2.95 -2.96
CA THR A 125 0.44 3.52 -1.88
C THR A 125 1.83 3.86 -2.38
N GLY A 126 2.08 5.14 -2.68
CA GLY A 126 3.43 5.61 -3.03
C GLY A 126 4.45 5.20 -1.96
N TYR A 127 5.66 4.80 -2.37
CA TYR A 127 6.72 4.55 -1.38
C TYR A 127 7.19 5.88 -0.80
N GLN A 128 6.84 6.12 0.46
CA GLN A 128 7.14 7.36 1.15
C GLN A 128 8.23 7.15 2.20
N ALA A 129 8.86 8.24 2.60
CA ALA A 129 9.69 8.30 3.78
C ALA A 129 8.89 7.91 5.03
N ALA A 130 9.57 7.40 6.06
CA ALA A 130 8.93 7.01 7.30
C ALA A 130 8.20 8.21 7.93
N SER A 131 6.90 8.06 8.19
CA SER A 131 6.07 8.97 8.98
C SER A 131 5.07 8.17 9.81
N TRP A 132 4.41 8.79 10.78
CA TRP A 132 3.54 8.12 11.73
C TRP A 132 2.30 7.46 11.10
N GLY A 133 1.81 7.94 9.96
CA GLY A 133 0.64 7.41 9.25
C GLY A 133 0.93 6.30 8.24
N ILE A 134 2.20 5.92 8.05
CA ILE A 134 2.60 4.92 7.06
C ILE A 134 2.49 3.50 7.62
N SER A 135 2.18 2.54 6.75
CA SER A 135 2.11 1.13 7.13
C SER A 135 3.45 0.61 7.72
N PRO A 136 3.40 0.01 8.92
CA PRO A 136 4.58 -0.63 9.51
C PRO A 136 5.05 -1.87 8.74
N LEU A 137 4.31 -2.35 7.73
CA LEU A 137 4.67 -3.48 6.88
C LEU A 137 5.11 -3.08 5.47
N GLN A 138 5.10 -1.79 5.13
CA GLN A 138 5.41 -1.30 3.78
C GLN A 138 6.76 -1.84 3.27
N HIS A 139 7.82 -1.80 4.07
CA HIS A 139 9.16 -2.25 3.69
C HIS A 139 9.24 -3.71 3.22
N LEU A 140 8.26 -4.57 3.57
CA LEU A 140 8.26 -5.99 3.20
C LEU A 140 8.01 -6.25 1.71
N TRP A 141 7.74 -5.20 0.91
CA TRP A 141 7.65 -5.30 -0.54
C TRP A 141 8.89 -5.94 -1.16
N SER A 142 10.09 -5.54 -0.74
CA SER A 142 11.34 -6.04 -1.29
C SER A 142 11.59 -7.50 -0.95
N MET A 143 11.12 -7.94 0.23
CA MET A 143 11.15 -9.35 0.63
C MET A 143 10.24 -10.21 -0.25
N SER A 144 9.09 -9.67 -0.65
CA SER A 144 8.16 -10.32 -1.57
C SER A 144 8.77 -10.48 -2.96
N VAL A 145 9.34 -9.42 -3.52
CA VAL A 145 10.12 -9.48 -4.78
C VAL A 145 11.23 -10.52 -4.70
N GLN A 146 11.99 -10.52 -3.60
CA GLN A 146 13.09 -11.48 -3.40
C GLN A 146 12.58 -12.93 -3.29
N GLY A 147 11.47 -13.17 -2.59
CA GLY A 147 10.87 -14.50 -2.46
C GLY A 147 10.35 -15.05 -3.78
N GLN A 148 9.67 -14.22 -4.57
CA GLN A 148 9.21 -14.55 -5.92
C GLN A 148 10.41 -14.89 -6.84
N PHE A 149 11.48 -14.09 -6.80
CA PHE A 149 12.70 -14.40 -7.53
C PHE A 149 13.33 -15.73 -7.10
N TYR A 150 13.32 -16.05 -5.81
CA TYR A 150 13.87 -17.32 -5.34
C TYR A 150 13.09 -18.51 -5.90
N LEU A 151 11.76 -18.44 -5.96
CA LEU A 151 10.94 -19.49 -6.57
C LEU A 151 11.23 -19.62 -8.06
N LEU A 152 11.21 -18.52 -8.81
CA LEU A 152 11.54 -18.50 -10.24
C LEU A 152 12.98 -18.99 -10.49
N GLY A 153 13.93 -18.57 -9.66
CA GLY A 153 15.34 -18.99 -9.74
C GLY A 153 15.53 -20.48 -9.46
N ILE A 154 14.77 -21.07 -8.55
CA ILE A 154 14.76 -22.53 -8.33
C ILE A 154 14.26 -23.25 -9.60
N LEU A 155 13.10 -22.83 -10.12
CA LEU A 155 12.52 -23.42 -11.33
C LEU A 155 13.47 -23.30 -12.53
N PHE A 156 14.07 -22.12 -12.72
CA PHE A 156 15.05 -21.87 -13.77
C PHE A 156 16.29 -22.78 -13.63
N ALA A 157 16.87 -22.88 -12.42
CA ALA A 157 18.03 -23.74 -12.21
C ALA A 157 17.71 -25.23 -12.42
N LEU A 158 16.51 -25.67 -12.05
CA LEU A 158 16.04 -27.03 -12.30
C LEU A 158 15.84 -27.28 -13.83
N GLY A 159 15.26 -26.31 -14.53
CA GLY A 159 15.11 -26.34 -15.99
C GLY A 159 16.48 -26.44 -16.71
N CYS A 160 17.45 -25.63 -16.29
CA CYS A 160 18.83 -25.73 -16.80
C CYS A 160 19.46 -27.12 -16.50
N GLY A 161 19.29 -27.64 -15.28
CA GLY A 161 19.78 -28.97 -14.92
C GLY A 161 19.10 -30.09 -15.71
N TRP A 162 17.81 -29.98 -15.99
CA TRP A 162 17.07 -30.92 -16.84
C TRP A 162 17.54 -30.86 -18.30
N SER A 163 17.67 -29.68 -18.86
CA SER A 163 18.21 -29.46 -20.22
C SER A 163 19.58 -30.10 -20.39
N LEU A 164 20.50 -29.89 -19.42
CA LEU A 164 21.80 -30.53 -19.37
C LEU A 164 21.74 -32.05 -19.39
N ARG A 165 20.82 -32.65 -18.64
CA ARG A 165 20.64 -34.11 -18.63
C ARG A 165 20.18 -34.63 -20.00
N LEU A 166 19.27 -33.93 -20.66
CA LEU A 166 18.79 -34.29 -21.98
C LEU A 166 19.92 -34.19 -23.01
N GLN A 167 20.73 -33.12 -22.97
CA GLN A 167 21.89 -32.97 -23.85
C GLN A 167 22.92 -34.09 -23.64
N ARG A 168 23.24 -34.40 -22.38
CA ARG A 168 24.17 -35.49 -22.06
C ARG A 168 23.67 -36.84 -22.54
N ARG A 169 22.37 -37.16 -22.39
CA ARG A 169 21.74 -38.38 -22.91
C ARG A 169 21.77 -38.48 -24.44
N ARG A 170 21.50 -37.34 -25.14
CA ARG A 170 21.56 -37.28 -26.61
C ARG A 170 22.99 -37.49 -27.10
N LEU A 171 23.99 -36.90 -26.49
CA LEU A 171 25.39 -37.07 -26.83
C LEU A 171 25.87 -38.51 -26.58
N GLN A 172 25.48 -39.12 -25.48
CA GLN A 172 25.78 -40.54 -25.19
C GLN A 172 25.15 -41.49 -26.22
N LYS A 173 23.92 -41.20 -26.66
CA LYS A 173 23.23 -42.01 -27.68
C LYS A 173 23.89 -41.84 -29.06
N LYS A 174 24.47 -40.69 -29.41
CA LYS A 174 25.16 -40.45 -30.68
C LYS A 174 26.58 -41.01 -30.77
N ARG A 175 27.28 -41.17 -29.64
CA ARG A 175 28.70 -41.57 -29.61
C ARG A 175 28.98 -43.05 -29.31
N GLY A 176 27.98 -43.91 -29.08
CA GLY A 176 28.26 -45.25 -28.62
C GLY A 176 29.00 -45.28 -27.26
N LYS A 177 29.58 -46.41 -26.89
CA LYS A 177 30.21 -46.62 -25.56
C LYS A 177 31.63 -46.00 -25.40
N GLU A 178 32.18 -45.31 -26.38
CA GLU A 178 33.59 -44.86 -26.40
C GLU A 178 33.73 -43.33 -26.38
N GLY A 179 33.33 -42.68 -25.38
CA GLY A 179 33.51 -41.24 -25.24
C GLY A 179 33.96 -40.75 -23.88
N GLY A 180 35.18 -40.29 -23.76
CA GLY A 180 35.82 -39.81 -22.54
C GLY A 180 35.09 -38.65 -21.82
N PRO A 181 35.46 -38.36 -20.55
CA PRO A 181 34.65 -37.58 -19.60
C PRO A 181 34.73 -36.04 -19.72
N GLU A 182 35.50 -35.47 -20.63
CA GLU A 182 36.02 -34.10 -20.39
C GLU A 182 35.26 -32.90 -20.97
N ARG A 183 34.27 -33.06 -21.84
CA ARG A 183 33.61 -31.90 -22.52
C ARG A 183 32.19 -31.55 -22.10
N ALA A 184 31.65 -32.16 -21.07
CA ALA A 184 30.25 -31.91 -20.65
C ALA A 184 30.09 -30.78 -19.61
N THR A 185 31.15 -30.15 -19.15
CA THR A 185 31.14 -29.11 -18.11
C THR A 185 30.88 -27.69 -18.63
N SER A 186 30.94 -27.50 -19.95
CA SER A 186 30.72 -26.17 -20.55
C SER A 186 29.26 -25.71 -20.66
N SER A 187 28.28 -26.54 -20.33
CA SER A 187 26.96 -26.35 -20.89
C SER A 187 25.95 -25.59 -20.00
N ILE A 188 26.07 -25.53 -18.66
CA ILE A 188 25.10 -24.74 -17.89
C ILE A 188 25.27 -23.23 -18.13
N ARG A 189 26.52 -22.79 -18.26
CA ARG A 189 26.82 -21.38 -18.58
C ARG A 189 26.31 -21.00 -19.97
N ALA A 190 26.41 -21.94 -20.93
CA ALA A 190 25.93 -21.73 -22.30
C ALA A 190 24.41 -21.52 -22.38
N VAL A 191 23.63 -22.09 -21.46
CA VAL A 191 22.18 -21.88 -21.38
C VAL A 191 21.84 -20.74 -20.43
N ALA A 192 22.45 -20.69 -19.24
CA ALA A 192 22.06 -19.74 -18.20
C ALA A 192 22.51 -18.29 -18.53
N ILE A 193 23.69 -18.07 -19.09
CA ILE A 193 24.19 -16.72 -19.38
C ILE A 193 23.31 -15.99 -20.42
N PRO A 194 22.98 -16.55 -21.59
CA PRO A 194 22.10 -15.85 -22.54
C PRO A 194 20.72 -15.52 -21.98
N VAL A 195 20.09 -16.48 -21.27
CA VAL A 195 18.76 -16.25 -20.70
C VAL A 195 18.80 -15.17 -19.61
N LEU A 196 19.76 -15.22 -18.69
CA LEU A 196 19.90 -14.21 -17.65
C LEU A 196 20.26 -12.83 -18.22
N SER A 197 21.05 -12.78 -19.29
CA SER A 197 21.38 -11.53 -19.98
C SER A 197 20.13 -10.91 -20.62
N ILE A 198 19.30 -11.73 -21.28
CA ILE A 198 18.03 -11.27 -21.87
C ILE A 198 17.11 -10.75 -20.74
N VAL A 199 16.94 -11.51 -19.66
CA VAL A 199 16.11 -11.09 -18.51
C VAL A 199 16.62 -9.78 -17.93
N THR A 200 17.95 -9.63 -17.76
CA THR A 200 18.54 -8.40 -17.24
C THR A 200 18.24 -7.19 -18.15
N ILE A 201 18.46 -7.34 -19.47
CA ILE A 201 18.27 -6.26 -20.42
C ILE A 201 16.78 -5.88 -20.56
N VAL A 202 15.90 -6.88 -20.69
CA VAL A 202 14.45 -6.64 -20.86
C VAL A 202 13.86 -6.03 -19.60
N SER A 203 14.21 -6.54 -18.41
CA SER A 203 13.72 -6.01 -17.13
C SER A 203 14.25 -4.60 -16.86
N PHE A 204 15.52 -4.31 -17.19
CA PHE A 204 16.06 -2.95 -17.08
C PHE A 204 15.37 -1.99 -18.08
N GLY A 205 15.18 -2.43 -19.33
CA GLY A 205 14.45 -1.64 -20.33
C GLY A 205 13.01 -1.34 -19.89
N TYR A 206 12.32 -2.33 -19.30
CA TYR A 206 10.99 -2.15 -18.74
C TYR A 206 10.98 -1.16 -17.57
N ALA A 207 11.93 -1.28 -16.63
CA ALA A 207 12.06 -0.34 -15.51
C ALA A 207 12.33 1.09 -15.99
N ALA A 208 13.21 1.26 -16.98
CA ALA A 208 13.54 2.57 -17.54
C ALA A 208 12.36 3.19 -18.33
N TRP A 209 11.56 2.35 -18.98
CA TRP A 209 10.36 2.79 -19.69
C TRP A 209 9.24 3.15 -18.71
N LEU A 210 9.02 2.35 -17.66
CA LEU A 210 7.94 2.58 -16.71
C LEU A 210 8.23 3.79 -15.79
N HIS A 211 9.51 4.12 -15.58
CA HIS A 211 9.93 5.21 -14.68
C HIS A 211 9.24 6.56 -14.94
N PRO A 212 9.15 7.10 -16.17
CA PRO A 212 8.42 8.33 -16.45
C PRO A 212 6.90 8.18 -16.57
N HIS A 213 6.35 6.95 -16.66
CA HIS A 213 4.92 6.70 -16.87
C HIS A 213 4.18 6.35 -15.57
N ASP A 214 4.78 5.50 -14.74
CA ASP A 214 4.22 5.08 -13.46
C ASP A 214 5.35 4.64 -12.52
N GLN A 215 5.92 5.60 -11.81
CA GLN A 215 7.02 5.36 -10.87
C GLN A 215 6.58 4.53 -9.68
N GLN A 216 5.32 4.62 -9.27
CA GLN A 216 4.79 3.87 -8.13
C GLN A 216 4.73 2.36 -8.45
N LEU A 217 4.08 1.99 -9.54
CA LEU A 217 4.08 0.60 -10.02
C LEU A 217 5.50 0.11 -10.31
N ASN A 218 6.35 0.97 -10.90
CA ASN A 218 7.75 0.66 -11.18
C ASN A 218 8.52 0.27 -9.92
N TYR A 219 8.29 1.01 -8.82
CA TYR A 219 8.97 0.79 -7.55
C TYR A 219 8.69 -0.60 -6.97
N TYR A 220 7.43 -1.05 -7.03
CA TYR A 220 6.97 -2.32 -6.44
C TYR A 220 7.02 -3.50 -7.39
N SER A 221 7.04 -3.28 -8.72
CA SER A 221 6.95 -4.35 -9.70
C SER A 221 8.12 -5.32 -9.62
N THR A 222 7.81 -6.62 -9.46
CA THR A 222 8.81 -7.69 -9.55
C THR A 222 9.53 -7.68 -10.89
N TRP A 223 8.83 -7.33 -11.96
CA TRP A 223 9.38 -7.32 -13.32
C TRP A 223 10.38 -6.18 -13.52
N SER A 224 10.15 -5.01 -12.92
CA SER A 224 11.06 -3.86 -12.93
C SER A 224 12.33 -4.09 -12.10
N ARG A 225 12.26 -4.97 -11.09
CA ARG A 225 13.37 -5.29 -10.16
C ARG A 225 14.15 -6.55 -10.52
N MET A 226 13.64 -7.37 -11.47
CA MET A 226 14.23 -8.65 -11.84
C MET A 226 15.67 -8.53 -12.37
N TRP A 227 16.01 -7.43 -13.03
CA TRP A 227 17.35 -7.20 -13.59
C TRP A 227 18.44 -7.08 -12.51
N GLU A 228 18.15 -6.54 -11.35
CA GLU A 228 19.10 -6.40 -10.24
C GLU A 228 19.53 -7.78 -9.74
N LEU A 229 18.56 -8.66 -9.54
CA LEU A 229 18.78 -10.03 -9.09
C LEU A 229 19.44 -10.90 -10.19
N SER A 230 19.02 -10.74 -11.46
CA SER A 230 19.60 -11.50 -12.57
C SER A 230 21.02 -11.05 -12.89
N LEU A 231 21.34 -9.76 -12.77
CA LEU A 231 22.71 -9.23 -12.86
C LEU A 231 23.61 -9.86 -11.78
N GLY A 232 23.14 -9.95 -10.54
CA GLY A 232 23.86 -10.64 -9.48
C GLY A 232 24.17 -12.11 -9.82
N ALA A 233 23.20 -12.82 -10.39
CA ALA A 233 23.38 -14.19 -10.84
C ALA A 233 24.37 -14.32 -12.02
N LEU A 234 24.35 -13.40 -12.97
CA LEU A 234 25.36 -13.31 -14.05
C LEU A 234 26.77 -13.12 -13.50
N LEU A 235 26.94 -12.22 -12.53
CA LEU A 235 28.23 -12.00 -11.87
C LEU A 235 28.74 -13.27 -11.16
N ALA A 236 27.84 -14.06 -10.56
CA ALA A 236 28.22 -15.34 -9.94
C ALA A 236 28.71 -16.38 -10.97
N LEU A 237 28.29 -16.29 -12.23
CA LEU A 237 28.71 -17.19 -13.32
C LEU A 237 29.95 -16.71 -14.07
N ILE A 238 30.09 -15.40 -14.27
CA ILE A 238 31.13 -14.78 -15.10
C ILE A 238 32.31 -14.28 -14.25
N GLY A 239 32.03 -13.68 -13.10
CA GLY A 239 33.01 -13.00 -12.24
C GLY A 239 34.26 -13.81 -11.93
N PRO A 240 34.18 -15.12 -11.56
CA PRO A 240 35.37 -15.94 -11.30
C PRO A 240 36.33 -16.12 -12.47
N LYS A 241 35.91 -15.79 -13.71
CA LYS A 241 36.77 -15.90 -14.92
C LYS A 241 37.46 -14.59 -15.29
N ILE A 242 37.09 -13.49 -14.66
CA ILE A 242 37.64 -12.17 -14.97
C ILE A 242 38.97 -12.06 -14.23
N SER A 243 40.07 -12.00 -14.99
CA SER A 243 41.41 -11.78 -14.47
C SER A 243 41.70 -10.28 -14.43
N ILE A 244 41.88 -9.71 -13.25
CA ILE A 244 42.13 -8.29 -13.03
C ILE A 244 43.37 -8.17 -12.13
N ASN A 245 44.26 -7.21 -12.42
CA ASN A 245 45.42 -6.89 -11.60
C ASN A 245 45.00 -6.54 -10.16
N HIS A 246 45.84 -6.91 -9.18
CA HIS A 246 45.61 -6.66 -7.74
C HIS A 246 45.41 -5.19 -7.38
N VAL A 247 46.14 -4.29 -8.00
CA VAL A 247 46.02 -2.84 -7.80
C VAL A 247 44.63 -2.35 -8.24
N VAL A 248 44.24 -2.74 -9.47
CA VAL A 248 42.91 -2.36 -10.03
C VAL A 248 41.76 -2.94 -9.18
N ARG A 249 41.92 -4.18 -8.68
CA ARG A 249 40.92 -4.79 -7.78
C ARG A 249 40.78 -4.03 -6.45
N SER A 250 41.88 -3.51 -5.91
CA SER A 250 41.85 -2.69 -4.69
C SER A 250 41.15 -1.35 -4.94
N ILE A 251 41.43 -0.70 -6.07
CA ILE A 251 40.77 0.53 -6.50
C ILE A 251 39.23 0.28 -6.69
N PHE A 252 38.87 -0.83 -7.33
CA PHE A 252 37.48 -1.21 -7.54
C PHE A 252 36.73 -1.35 -6.21
N THR A 253 37.34 -1.97 -5.19
CA THR A 253 36.65 -2.09 -3.89
C THR A 253 36.44 -0.74 -3.22
N ILE A 254 37.44 0.17 -3.29
CA ILE A 254 37.34 1.50 -2.67
C ILE A 254 36.29 2.35 -3.39
N ILE A 255 36.39 2.45 -4.71
CA ILE A 255 35.42 3.23 -5.53
C ILE A 255 34.00 2.65 -5.38
N GLY A 256 33.91 1.32 -5.48
CA GLY A 256 32.59 0.66 -5.36
C GLY A 256 31.95 0.87 -4.00
N LEU A 257 32.74 0.81 -2.92
CA LEU A 257 32.24 1.09 -1.58
C LEU A 257 31.83 2.57 -1.41
N ALA A 258 32.63 3.49 -1.95
CA ALA A 258 32.30 4.92 -1.96
C ALA A 258 30.98 5.19 -2.71
N MET A 259 30.76 4.59 -3.88
CA MET A 259 29.52 4.69 -4.64
C MET A 259 28.32 4.19 -3.82
N VAL A 260 28.41 3.02 -3.19
CA VAL A 260 27.31 2.47 -2.36
C VAL A 260 26.99 3.41 -1.19
N ILE A 261 28.00 3.97 -0.53
CA ILE A 261 27.83 4.87 0.62
C ILE A 261 27.20 6.19 0.20
N THR A 262 27.64 6.77 -0.92
CA THR A 262 27.20 8.11 -1.35
C THR A 262 25.85 8.11 -2.04
N THR A 263 25.30 6.96 -2.44
CA THR A 263 24.04 6.84 -3.19
C THR A 263 22.89 7.64 -2.55
N GLY A 264 22.62 7.42 -1.26
CA GLY A 264 21.49 8.04 -0.60
C GLY A 264 21.65 9.55 -0.36
N PHE A 265 22.88 10.08 -0.46
CA PHE A 265 23.14 11.53 -0.41
C PHE A 265 22.96 12.19 -1.78
N LEU A 266 23.25 11.45 -2.87
CA LEU A 266 23.19 11.97 -4.24
C LEU A 266 21.80 11.83 -4.87
N PHE A 267 21.03 10.81 -4.50
CA PHE A 267 19.77 10.49 -5.12
C PHE A 267 18.65 10.35 -4.08
N ASP A 268 17.46 10.80 -4.41
CA ASP A 268 16.25 10.34 -3.74
C ASP A 268 15.78 9.02 -4.37
N GLY A 269 16.09 7.91 -3.71
CA GLY A 269 15.86 6.59 -4.28
C GLY A 269 14.40 6.25 -4.50
N ALA A 270 13.46 6.85 -3.75
CA ALA A 270 12.03 6.62 -3.96
C ALA A 270 11.56 7.20 -5.31
N ALA A 271 12.10 8.35 -5.68
CA ALA A 271 11.74 9.03 -6.92
C ALA A 271 12.43 8.44 -8.16
N VAL A 272 13.67 7.89 -8.03
CA VAL A 272 14.49 7.55 -9.20
C VAL A 272 14.82 6.06 -9.35
N PHE A 273 14.47 5.19 -8.37
CA PHE A 273 14.72 3.75 -8.41
C PHE A 273 13.40 2.95 -8.53
N PRO A 274 13.39 1.85 -9.33
CA PRO A 274 14.40 1.42 -10.29
C PRO A 274 14.40 2.26 -11.56
N GLY A 275 15.60 2.48 -12.12
CA GLY A 275 15.76 3.26 -13.34
C GLY A 275 17.24 3.40 -13.69
N PRO A 276 17.61 4.28 -14.63
CA PRO A 276 19.00 4.51 -14.98
C PRO A 276 19.90 4.91 -13.80
N ALA A 277 19.36 5.66 -12.84
CA ALA A 277 20.10 6.06 -11.64
C ALA A 277 20.53 4.87 -10.75
N THR A 278 19.77 3.76 -10.78
CA THR A 278 20.09 2.52 -10.05
C THR A 278 21.41 1.88 -10.49
N LEU A 279 21.90 2.20 -11.69
CA LEU A 279 23.22 1.76 -12.15
C LEU A 279 24.35 2.27 -11.27
N TYR A 280 24.15 3.38 -10.55
CA TYR A 280 25.16 3.92 -9.65
C TYR A 280 25.42 3.00 -8.42
N PRO A 281 24.43 2.70 -7.56
CA PRO A 281 24.65 1.79 -6.43
C PRO A 281 24.98 0.36 -6.86
N LEU A 282 24.35 -0.13 -7.94
CA LEU A 282 24.65 -1.48 -8.44
C LEU A 282 26.01 -1.57 -9.09
N GLY A 283 26.45 -0.54 -9.82
CA GLY A 283 27.80 -0.42 -10.34
C GLY A 283 28.83 -0.47 -9.21
N GLY A 284 28.58 0.26 -8.13
CA GLY A 284 29.39 0.20 -6.90
C GLY A 284 29.47 -1.22 -6.33
N ALA A 285 28.35 -1.92 -6.19
CA ALA A 285 28.32 -3.30 -5.71
C ALA A 285 29.05 -4.27 -6.65
N VAL A 286 28.92 -4.10 -7.98
CA VAL A 286 29.67 -4.88 -9.00
C VAL A 286 31.16 -4.69 -8.81
N LEU A 287 31.62 -3.45 -8.64
CA LEU A 287 33.05 -3.16 -8.40
C LEU A 287 33.56 -3.84 -7.13
N VAL A 288 32.79 -3.83 -6.02
CA VAL A 288 33.17 -4.55 -4.79
C VAL A 288 33.19 -6.06 -5.02
N ILE A 289 32.24 -6.65 -5.76
CA ILE A 289 32.23 -8.08 -6.08
C ILE A 289 33.48 -8.50 -6.88
N LEU A 290 33.88 -7.69 -7.84
CA LEU A 290 35.10 -7.92 -8.64
C LEU A 290 36.38 -7.52 -7.93
N GLY A 291 36.28 -6.76 -6.86
CA GLY A 291 37.39 -6.19 -6.11
C GLY A 291 38.09 -7.15 -5.13
N SER A 292 39.11 -6.62 -4.50
CA SER A 292 39.86 -7.22 -3.39
C SER A 292 40.76 -6.14 -2.74
N GLY A 293 41.54 -6.48 -1.72
CA GLY A 293 42.53 -5.57 -1.12
C GLY A 293 42.11 -5.08 0.28
N PRO A 294 42.69 -3.96 0.80
CA PRO A 294 42.52 -3.53 2.20
C PRO A 294 41.05 -3.29 2.58
N ALA A 295 40.25 -2.67 1.71
CA ALA A 295 38.81 -2.45 1.96
C ALA A 295 38.03 -3.78 2.03
N SER A 296 38.41 -4.80 1.24
CA SER A 296 37.82 -6.15 1.35
C SER A 296 38.18 -6.81 2.69
N ILE A 297 39.34 -6.54 3.25
CA ILE A 297 39.75 -7.03 4.58
C ILE A 297 38.90 -6.38 5.66
N PHE A 298 38.65 -5.07 5.56
CA PHE A 298 37.71 -4.34 6.45
C PHE A 298 36.32 -4.94 6.39
N LEU A 299 35.76 -5.14 5.19
CA LEU A 299 34.46 -5.77 4.99
C LEU A 299 34.42 -7.20 5.56
N ALA A 300 35.52 -7.94 5.51
CA ALA A 300 35.65 -9.29 6.10
C ALA A 300 35.92 -9.29 7.61
N SER A 301 35.96 -8.13 8.27
CA SER A 301 36.15 -8.01 9.71
C SER A 301 35.04 -8.69 10.51
N ARG A 302 35.30 -9.02 11.77
CA ARG A 302 34.32 -9.72 12.64
C ARG A 302 33.02 -8.91 12.82
N SER A 303 33.14 -7.60 12.99
CA SER A 303 31.99 -6.70 13.18
C SER A 303 31.15 -6.61 11.92
N MET A 304 31.79 -6.44 10.74
CA MET A 304 31.05 -6.35 9.46
C MET A 304 30.39 -7.67 9.10
N ARG A 305 31.02 -8.80 9.36
CA ARG A 305 30.39 -10.12 9.18
C ARG A 305 29.22 -10.35 10.12
N TRP A 306 29.35 -9.95 11.39
CA TRP A 306 28.23 -10.03 12.34
C TRP A 306 27.05 -9.20 11.88
N LEU A 307 27.30 -7.97 11.42
CA LEU A 307 26.25 -7.11 10.87
C LEU A 307 25.60 -7.74 9.62
N GLY A 308 26.38 -8.36 8.75
CA GLY A 308 25.91 -9.13 7.60
C GLY A 308 25.09 -10.37 7.98
N ASP A 309 25.45 -11.04 9.09
CA ASP A 309 24.73 -12.20 9.61
C ASP A 309 23.32 -11.83 10.11
N ILE A 310 23.19 -10.70 10.81
CA ILE A 310 21.91 -10.20 11.33
C ILE A 310 21.15 -9.32 10.32
N ALA A 311 21.69 -9.07 9.13
CA ALA A 311 21.13 -8.11 8.16
C ALA A 311 19.67 -8.39 7.80
N TYR A 312 19.28 -9.65 7.65
CA TYR A 312 17.91 -10.05 7.38
C TYR A 312 16.96 -9.74 8.55
N THR A 313 17.35 -10.11 9.76
CA THR A 313 16.53 -9.88 10.95
C THR A 313 16.46 -8.40 11.32
N LEU A 314 17.54 -7.64 11.09
CA LEU A 314 17.56 -6.19 11.27
C LEU A 314 16.64 -5.48 10.26
N TYR A 315 16.64 -5.93 9.00
CA TYR A 315 15.71 -5.43 7.99
C TYR A 315 14.25 -5.62 8.40
N LEU A 316 13.91 -6.74 9.01
CA LEU A 316 12.54 -7.02 9.45
C LEU A 316 12.10 -6.16 10.64
N TRP A 317 12.99 -5.88 11.61
CA TRP A 317 12.62 -5.18 12.85
C TRP A 317 12.67 -3.66 12.76
N HIS A 318 13.62 -3.07 12.00
CA HIS A 318 13.87 -1.64 12.06
C HIS A 318 12.67 -0.78 11.65
N TRP A 319 11.97 -1.16 10.59
CA TRP A 319 10.88 -0.38 10.03
C TRP A 319 9.62 -0.40 10.90
N PRO A 320 9.08 -1.56 11.33
CA PRO A 320 7.95 -1.59 12.26
C PRO A 320 8.24 -0.81 13.55
N LEU A 321 9.44 -0.98 14.11
CA LEU A 321 9.82 -0.24 15.33
C LEU A 321 9.90 1.26 15.08
N LEU A 322 10.40 1.69 13.94
CA LEU A 322 10.42 3.10 13.56
C LEU A 322 9.00 3.66 13.45
N ILE A 323 8.16 3.05 12.61
CA ILE A 323 6.80 3.54 12.36
C ILE A 323 5.96 3.55 13.65
N LEU A 324 5.99 2.47 14.44
CA LEU A 324 5.27 2.42 15.71
C LEU A 324 5.80 3.45 16.73
N SER A 325 7.12 3.73 16.71
CA SER A 325 7.67 4.78 17.57
C SER A 325 7.26 6.18 17.10
N LEU A 326 7.24 6.44 15.79
CA LEU A 326 6.75 7.71 15.23
C LEU A 326 5.26 7.90 15.56
N ALA A 327 4.45 6.86 15.43
CA ALA A 327 3.04 6.89 15.79
C ALA A 327 2.83 7.14 17.30
N LEU A 328 3.60 6.48 18.17
CA LEU A 328 3.51 6.65 19.61
C LEU A 328 3.79 8.09 20.05
N PHE A 329 4.80 8.73 19.46
CA PHE A 329 5.19 10.11 19.77
C PHE A 329 4.54 11.15 18.86
N ARG A 330 3.75 10.73 17.88
CA ARG A 330 3.08 11.56 16.86
C ARG A 330 4.03 12.56 16.18
N VAL A 331 5.18 12.06 15.69
CA VAL A 331 6.20 12.84 14.99
C VAL A 331 6.46 12.27 13.59
N ASP A 332 6.65 13.12 12.60
CA ASP A 332 6.92 12.69 11.22
C ASP A 332 8.38 12.28 10.99
N LEU A 333 9.32 12.81 11.76
CA LEU A 333 10.73 12.46 11.70
C LEU A 333 11.26 12.18 13.11
N ALA A 334 12.03 11.12 13.26
CA ALA A 334 12.57 10.73 14.55
C ALA A 334 13.61 11.75 15.07
N PRO A 335 13.37 12.40 16.22
CA PRO A 335 14.42 13.16 16.88
C PRO A 335 15.60 12.24 17.21
N LEU A 336 16.81 12.84 17.36
CA LEU A 336 18.06 12.07 17.49
C LEU A 336 18.02 10.98 18.58
N TRP A 337 17.47 11.30 19.75
CA TRP A 337 17.35 10.35 20.87
C TRP A 337 16.44 9.17 20.52
N LEU A 338 15.31 9.42 19.84
CA LEU A 338 14.36 8.39 19.43
C LEU A 338 14.98 7.51 18.35
N GLY A 339 15.60 8.12 17.34
CA GLY A 339 16.28 7.40 16.28
C GLY A 339 17.38 6.47 16.80
N ILE A 340 18.22 6.93 17.73
CA ILE A 340 19.25 6.10 18.38
C ILE A 340 18.58 4.94 19.14
N SER A 341 17.50 5.20 19.89
CA SER A 341 16.77 4.19 20.63
C SER A 341 16.19 3.12 19.72
N VAL A 342 15.53 3.53 18.63
CA VAL A 342 14.98 2.62 17.60
C VAL A 342 16.08 1.75 17.00
N ILE A 343 17.23 2.32 16.63
CA ILE A 343 18.35 1.55 16.07
C ILE A 343 18.87 0.54 17.11
N ALA A 344 19.08 0.96 18.36
CA ALA A 344 19.59 0.10 19.41
C ALA A 344 18.65 -1.09 19.69
N VAL A 345 17.34 -0.83 19.82
CA VAL A 345 16.33 -1.88 20.01
C VAL A 345 16.23 -2.79 18.78
N SER A 346 16.28 -2.22 17.58
CA SER A 346 16.26 -3.00 16.33
C SER A 346 17.43 -3.95 16.22
N VAL A 347 18.65 -3.50 16.54
CA VAL A 347 19.87 -4.34 16.54
C VAL A 347 19.78 -5.42 17.61
N LEU A 348 19.30 -5.10 18.81
CA LEU A 348 19.09 -6.07 19.89
C LEU A 348 18.10 -7.16 19.47
N LEU A 349 16.91 -6.79 19.00
CA LEU A 349 15.89 -7.75 18.56
C LEU A 349 16.35 -8.54 17.34
N ALA A 350 17.11 -7.93 16.43
CA ALA A 350 17.68 -8.61 15.29
C ALA A 350 18.70 -9.70 15.71
N ASP A 351 19.61 -9.39 16.64
CA ASP A 351 20.59 -10.37 17.14
C ASP A 351 19.91 -11.50 17.92
N LEU A 352 18.91 -11.17 18.78
CA LEU A 352 18.13 -12.17 19.50
C LEU A 352 17.35 -13.08 18.52
N SER A 353 16.66 -12.50 17.55
CA SER A 353 15.92 -13.26 16.54
C SER A 353 16.83 -14.13 15.69
N HIS A 354 18.00 -13.62 15.32
CA HIS A 354 19.01 -14.41 14.61
C HIS A 354 19.50 -15.60 15.43
N ARG A 355 19.83 -15.40 16.72
CA ARG A 355 20.34 -16.45 17.60
C ARG A 355 19.31 -17.49 18.00
N PHE A 356 18.09 -17.05 18.35
CA PHE A 356 17.09 -17.92 18.98
C PHE A 356 16.05 -18.46 17.99
N ILE A 357 15.80 -17.78 16.84
CA ILE A 357 14.81 -18.18 15.85
C ILE A 357 15.47 -18.64 14.54
N GLU A 358 16.23 -17.77 13.85
CA GLU A 358 16.77 -18.07 12.53
C GLU A 358 17.81 -19.19 12.56
N LYS A 359 18.86 -19.04 13.37
CA LYS A 359 19.99 -19.99 13.43
C LYS A 359 19.61 -21.40 13.86
N PRO A 360 18.73 -21.63 14.86
CA PRO A 360 18.26 -22.96 15.23
C PRO A 360 17.38 -23.64 14.19
N LEU A 361 16.55 -22.88 13.47
CA LEU A 361 15.62 -23.42 12.48
C LEU A 361 16.25 -23.57 11.09
N ARG A 362 17.38 -22.90 10.84
CA ARG A 362 18.10 -22.97 9.57
C ARG A 362 18.55 -24.41 9.26
N GLN A 363 18.29 -24.87 8.03
CA GLN A 363 18.71 -26.19 7.60
C GLN A 363 20.23 -26.29 7.42
N LYS A 364 20.87 -27.18 8.18
CA LYS A 364 22.32 -27.41 8.16
C LYS A 364 22.75 -28.60 7.29
N ALA A 365 21.80 -29.52 7.00
CA ALA A 365 22.07 -30.70 6.20
C ALA A 365 22.53 -30.34 4.79
N PRO A 366 23.54 -31.03 4.24
CA PRO A 366 23.94 -30.85 2.85
C PRO A 366 22.80 -31.23 1.90
N ARG A 367 22.82 -30.66 0.70
CA ARG A 367 21.81 -30.96 -0.32
C ARG A 367 21.99 -32.40 -0.79
N PRO A 368 20.90 -33.23 -0.81
CA PRO A 368 21.00 -34.66 -1.14
C PRO A 368 21.49 -34.87 -2.56
N ARG A 369 22.22 -35.98 -2.78
CA ARG A 369 22.70 -36.41 -4.09
C ARG A 369 21.67 -37.34 -4.75
N ARG A 370 21.80 -37.46 -6.07
CA ARG A 370 20.94 -38.40 -6.84
C ARG A 370 21.25 -39.85 -6.45
N GLY A 371 20.26 -40.59 -5.99
CA GLY A 371 20.43 -41.98 -5.52
C GLY A 371 20.60 -42.11 -4.01
N GLU A 372 20.90 -41.04 -3.28
CA GLU A 372 20.87 -41.01 -1.83
C GLU A 372 19.42 -40.80 -1.36
N GLY A 373 18.75 -41.92 -1.10
CA GLY A 373 17.44 -41.97 -0.42
C GLY A 373 16.34 -41.01 -0.89
N ARG A 374 15.13 -41.46 -0.81
CA ARG A 374 13.92 -40.67 -1.12
C ARG A 374 13.83 -39.43 -0.21
N VAL A 375 13.07 -38.42 -0.62
CA VAL A 375 12.66 -37.21 0.12
C VAL A 375 12.40 -37.47 1.63
N ARG A 376 12.00 -38.69 1.99
CA ARG A 376 11.82 -39.18 3.34
C ARG A 376 13.08 -39.12 4.21
N GLN A 377 14.27 -39.33 3.65
CA GLN A 377 15.54 -39.32 4.39
C GLN A 377 16.01 -37.88 4.70
N ALA A 378 15.87 -36.93 3.77
CA ALA A 378 16.13 -35.50 4.02
C ALA A 378 15.14 -34.92 5.06
N TRP A 379 13.91 -35.42 5.08
CA TRP A 379 12.91 -35.07 6.09
C TRP A 379 13.24 -35.63 7.47
N TRP A 380 13.83 -36.83 7.55
CA TRP A 380 14.24 -37.47 8.78
C TRP A 380 15.53 -36.90 9.36
N GLU A 381 16.51 -36.53 8.54
CA GLU A 381 17.78 -35.90 8.98
C GLU A 381 17.55 -34.51 9.58
N THR A 382 16.54 -33.77 9.13
CA THR A 382 16.13 -32.54 9.79
C THR A 382 15.52 -32.76 11.17
N ARG A 383 15.07 -33.97 11.50
CA ARG A 383 14.58 -34.34 12.83
C ARG A 383 15.67 -34.41 13.90
N THR A 384 16.95 -34.56 13.55
CA THR A 384 18.02 -34.88 14.49
C THR A 384 18.71 -33.68 15.15
N LEU A 385 18.43 -32.43 14.75
CA LEU A 385 19.21 -31.25 15.14
C LEU A 385 18.69 -30.46 16.35
N LEU A 386 17.47 -30.68 16.79
CA LEU A 386 16.92 -30.15 18.05
C LEU A 386 16.21 -31.27 18.81
N PRO A 387 16.09 -31.25 20.14
CA PRO A 387 15.20 -32.18 20.85
C PRO A 387 13.82 -32.17 20.22
N ALA A 388 13.29 -33.31 19.87
CA ALA A 388 12.08 -33.46 19.04
C ALA A 388 10.90 -32.60 19.55
N ARG A 389 10.76 -32.49 20.87
CA ARG A 389 9.72 -31.68 21.55
C ARG A 389 9.88 -30.16 21.30
N ARG A 390 11.09 -29.60 21.38
CA ARG A 390 11.33 -28.14 21.16
C ARG A 390 11.13 -27.74 19.69
N ARG A 391 11.40 -28.63 18.74
CA ARG A 391 11.18 -28.37 17.31
C ARG A 391 9.73 -28.47 16.93
N ALA A 392 9.02 -29.44 17.49
CA ALA A 392 7.59 -29.58 17.29
C ALA A 392 6.87 -28.34 17.86
N ALA A 393 7.21 -27.91 19.07
CA ALA A 393 6.64 -26.71 19.68
C ALA A 393 6.95 -25.45 18.87
N GLY A 394 8.19 -25.24 18.42
CA GLY A 394 8.54 -24.10 17.57
C GLY A 394 7.84 -24.12 16.20
N GLY A 395 7.72 -25.28 15.58
CA GLY A 395 6.97 -25.44 14.33
C GLY A 395 5.48 -25.21 14.49
N VAL A 396 4.88 -25.68 15.57
CA VAL A 396 3.47 -25.44 15.90
C VAL A 396 3.23 -23.97 16.16
N LEU A 397 4.10 -23.30 16.94
CA LEU A 397 3.97 -21.88 17.23
C LEU A 397 4.02 -21.03 15.95
N VAL A 398 5.01 -21.27 15.08
CA VAL A 398 5.10 -20.57 13.78
C VAL A 398 3.86 -20.85 12.91
N GLY A 399 3.36 -22.09 12.91
CA GLY A 399 2.13 -22.46 12.21
C GLY A 399 0.89 -21.74 12.75
N LEU A 400 0.75 -21.64 14.07
CA LEU A 400 -0.36 -20.89 14.70
C LEU A 400 -0.29 -19.39 14.40
N MET A 401 0.89 -18.78 14.53
CA MET A 401 1.09 -17.36 14.17
C MET A 401 0.77 -17.12 12.68
N MET A 402 1.24 -17.98 11.80
CA MET A 402 0.92 -17.89 10.37
C MET A 402 -0.57 -18.02 10.10
N SER A 403 -1.24 -18.97 10.75
CA SER A 403 -2.69 -19.15 10.64
C SER A 403 -3.45 -17.91 11.14
N ALA A 404 -3.03 -17.32 12.24
CA ALA A 404 -3.63 -16.10 12.76
C ALA A 404 -3.47 -14.93 11.79
N CYS A 405 -2.28 -14.74 11.20
CA CYS A 405 -2.03 -13.68 10.19
C CYS A 405 -2.83 -13.86 8.90
N ILE A 406 -3.32 -15.07 8.61
CA ILE A 406 -4.12 -15.36 7.40
C ILE A 406 -5.62 -15.32 7.70
N ILE A 407 -6.04 -15.78 8.89
CA ILE A 407 -7.47 -15.98 9.22
C ILE A 407 -8.08 -14.73 9.87
N ALA A 408 -7.35 -14.05 10.77
CA ALA A 408 -7.90 -12.89 11.47
C ALA A 408 -8.23 -11.70 10.56
N PRO A 409 -7.39 -11.32 9.56
CA PRO A 409 -7.69 -10.20 8.69
C PRO A 409 -8.99 -10.34 7.88
N PRO A 410 -9.31 -11.48 7.23
CA PRO A 410 -10.58 -11.66 6.54
C PRO A 410 -11.79 -11.54 7.46
N LEU A 411 -11.68 -12.00 8.72
CA LEU A 411 -12.75 -11.88 9.70
C LEU A 411 -13.02 -10.41 10.02
N TRP A 412 -11.95 -9.62 10.19
CA TRP A 412 -12.07 -8.19 10.43
C TRP A 412 -12.62 -7.43 9.21
N ILE A 413 -12.12 -7.70 8.01
CA ILE A 413 -12.67 -7.12 6.76
C ILE A 413 -14.15 -7.46 6.62
N ASN A 414 -14.56 -8.69 6.99
CA ASN A 414 -15.97 -9.08 6.96
C ASN A 414 -16.83 -8.31 7.96
N GLN A 415 -16.28 -7.93 9.13
CA GLN A 415 -17.01 -7.07 10.07
C GLN A 415 -17.32 -5.70 9.46
N ILE A 416 -16.35 -5.09 8.76
CA ILE A 416 -16.56 -3.80 8.08
C ILE A 416 -17.60 -3.93 6.97
N ARG A 417 -17.55 -5.00 6.17
CA ARG A 417 -18.57 -5.27 5.16
C ARG A 417 -19.97 -5.43 5.77
N ASN A 418 -20.06 -6.05 6.94
CA ASN A 418 -21.33 -6.21 7.64
C ASN A 418 -21.88 -4.88 8.13
N ILE A 419 -21.05 -3.95 8.59
CA ILE A 419 -21.47 -2.58 8.94
C ILE A 419 -22.03 -1.88 7.71
N ASN A 420 -21.34 -1.93 6.58
CA ASN A 420 -21.78 -1.29 5.35
C ASN A 420 -23.06 -1.91 4.76
N ALA A 421 -23.32 -3.20 5.02
CA ALA A 421 -24.48 -3.93 4.50
C ALA A 421 -25.71 -3.88 5.41
N ASN A 422 -25.52 -3.70 6.72
CA ASN A 422 -26.60 -3.74 7.71
C ASN A 422 -26.74 -2.36 8.36
N TYR A 423 -27.86 -1.72 8.07
CA TYR A 423 -28.17 -0.42 8.65
C TYR A 423 -28.63 -0.55 10.09
N LEU A 424 -28.28 0.45 10.90
CA LEU A 424 -28.73 0.55 12.28
C LEU A 424 -30.24 0.73 12.34
N ASP A 425 -30.89 0.10 13.33
CA ASP A 425 -32.33 0.25 13.54
C ASP A 425 -32.66 1.70 13.94
N PRO A 426 -33.50 2.41 13.18
CA PRO A 426 -33.85 3.78 13.47
C PRO A 426 -34.57 4.01 14.82
N GLN A 427 -35.09 2.96 15.46
CA GLN A 427 -35.69 3.05 16.78
C GLN A 427 -34.68 3.05 17.91
N GLU A 428 -33.61 2.28 17.75
CA GLU A 428 -32.50 2.22 18.71
C GLU A 428 -31.46 3.30 18.43
N TYR A 429 -31.24 3.61 17.14
CA TYR A 429 -30.23 4.54 16.63
C TYR A 429 -30.88 5.64 15.76
N PRO A 430 -31.63 6.57 16.38
CA PRO A 430 -32.37 7.58 15.62
C PRO A 430 -31.48 8.59 14.88
N GLY A 431 -30.22 8.79 15.31
CA GLY A 431 -29.30 9.75 14.68
C GLY A 431 -29.90 11.16 14.61
N ALA A 432 -29.76 11.82 13.47
CA ALA A 432 -30.30 13.17 13.24
C ALA A 432 -31.85 13.28 13.43
N ARG A 433 -32.58 12.18 13.51
CA ARG A 433 -34.03 12.23 13.74
C ARG A 433 -34.40 12.78 15.14
N VAL A 434 -33.46 12.76 16.10
CA VAL A 434 -33.65 13.39 17.41
C VAL A 434 -33.85 14.91 17.28
N LEU A 435 -33.33 15.54 16.24
CA LEU A 435 -33.54 16.96 15.94
C LEU A 435 -34.96 17.27 15.51
N ARG A 436 -35.78 16.23 15.27
CA ARG A 436 -37.22 16.30 14.96
C ARG A 436 -38.09 15.70 16.08
N GLY A 437 -37.52 15.45 17.23
CA GLY A 437 -38.22 14.95 18.41
C GLY A 437 -38.30 13.43 18.54
N ALA A 438 -37.51 12.66 17.77
CA ALA A 438 -37.33 11.25 18.06
C ALA A 438 -36.55 11.07 19.38
N GLU A 439 -36.95 10.10 20.21
CA GLU A 439 -36.27 9.77 21.45
C GLU A 439 -35.10 8.82 21.16
N ALA A 440 -33.92 9.07 21.74
CA ALA A 440 -32.81 8.15 21.73
C ALA A 440 -32.81 7.34 23.04
N PRO A 441 -32.83 5.99 22.98
CA PRO A 441 -32.69 5.17 24.18
C PRO A 441 -31.28 5.33 24.78
N ASP A 442 -31.14 4.99 26.08
CA ASP A 442 -29.86 5.05 26.78
C ASP A 442 -29.00 3.80 26.46
N ILE A 443 -28.43 3.80 25.27
CA ILE A 443 -27.53 2.73 24.76
C ILE A 443 -26.27 3.36 24.15
N PRO A 444 -25.16 2.63 24.13
CA PRO A 444 -23.91 3.11 23.51
C PRO A 444 -24.11 3.43 22.01
N PRO A 445 -23.38 4.40 21.49
CA PRO A 445 -23.39 4.69 20.06
C PRO A 445 -22.74 3.59 19.23
N GLU A 446 -23.28 3.35 18.04
CA GLU A 446 -22.81 2.39 17.06
C GLU A 446 -22.49 3.08 15.70
N PRO A 447 -21.76 2.40 14.80
CA PRO A 447 -20.99 1.14 14.93
C PRO A 447 -19.67 1.35 15.71
N ASP A 448 -18.90 0.28 15.93
CA ASP A 448 -17.57 0.38 16.59
C ASP A 448 -16.75 1.52 15.94
N PRO A 449 -16.33 2.56 16.69
CA PRO A 449 -15.68 3.75 16.14
C PRO A 449 -14.34 3.45 15.46
N TYR A 450 -13.67 2.37 15.85
CA TYR A 450 -12.42 1.94 15.20
C TYR A 450 -12.61 1.31 13.81
N LEU A 451 -13.84 0.96 13.45
CA LEU A 451 -14.16 0.44 12.11
C LEU A 451 -14.68 1.53 11.17
N LEU A 452 -15.11 2.67 11.70
CA LEU A 452 -15.68 3.77 10.93
C LEU A 452 -14.74 4.35 9.86
N PRO A 453 -13.44 4.57 10.10
CA PRO A 453 -12.54 5.11 9.07
C PRO A 453 -12.46 4.26 7.79
N ASP A 454 -12.72 2.96 7.93
CA ASP A 454 -12.76 2.00 6.82
C ASP A 454 -14.19 1.72 6.31
N SER A 455 -15.22 2.25 6.98
CA SER A 455 -16.61 2.23 6.52
C SER A 455 -16.80 3.35 5.50
N LEU A 456 -16.42 3.07 4.26
CA LEU A 456 -16.51 4.05 3.18
C LEU A 456 -17.95 4.26 2.75
N SER A 457 -18.21 5.38 2.06
CA SER A 457 -19.53 5.74 1.55
C SER A 457 -20.15 4.69 0.63
N MET A 458 -21.46 4.73 0.49
CA MET A 458 -22.20 3.81 -0.35
C MET A 458 -21.69 3.81 -1.79
N PHE A 459 -21.46 4.98 -2.40
CA PHE A 459 -21.02 5.05 -3.80
C PHE A 459 -19.59 4.52 -4.00
N TRP A 460 -18.70 4.72 -3.03
CA TRP A 460 -17.38 4.13 -3.07
C TRP A 460 -17.44 2.59 -3.00
N ASN A 461 -18.25 2.06 -2.10
CA ASN A 461 -18.42 0.62 -1.92
C ASN A 461 -19.01 -0.08 -3.16
N GLU A 462 -19.86 0.63 -3.91
CA GLU A 462 -20.45 0.15 -5.16
C GLU A 462 -19.60 0.47 -6.41
N ASN A 463 -18.39 1.02 -6.24
CA ASN A 463 -17.50 1.47 -7.32
C ASN A 463 -18.11 2.56 -8.22
N CYS A 464 -18.96 3.42 -7.64
CA CYS A 464 -19.66 4.52 -8.33
C CYS A 464 -19.05 5.90 -8.02
N MET A 465 -17.87 5.93 -7.39
CA MET A 465 -17.06 7.12 -7.17
C MET A 465 -15.71 6.96 -7.85
N SER A 466 -15.26 7.94 -8.62
CA SER A 466 -13.96 7.91 -9.28
C SER A 466 -12.82 8.11 -8.28
N GLY A 467 -11.84 7.21 -8.29
CA GLY A 467 -10.59 7.35 -7.53
C GLY A 467 -9.60 8.32 -8.20
N LEU A 468 -8.54 8.70 -7.46
CA LEU A 468 -7.51 9.63 -7.96
C LEU A 468 -6.77 9.11 -9.21
N ALA A 469 -6.55 7.79 -9.29
CA ALA A 469 -5.81 7.18 -10.39
C ALA A 469 -6.67 6.81 -11.61
N GLN A 470 -8.00 6.96 -11.52
CA GLN A 470 -8.89 6.68 -12.64
C GLN A 470 -8.84 7.83 -13.66
N ASP A 471 -9.06 7.48 -14.94
CA ASP A 471 -9.12 8.47 -16.00
C ASP A 471 -10.23 9.51 -15.70
N PRO A 472 -9.91 10.81 -15.66
CA PRO A 472 -10.88 11.85 -15.36
C PRO A 472 -11.99 12.00 -16.41
N THR A 473 -11.82 11.42 -17.59
CA THR A 473 -12.83 11.43 -18.67
C THR A 473 -13.78 10.24 -18.61
N GLU A 474 -13.48 9.22 -17.79
CA GLU A 474 -14.33 8.07 -17.56
C GLU A 474 -15.24 8.30 -16.33
N LEU A 475 -16.54 8.29 -16.54
CA LEU A 475 -17.52 8.46 -15.47
C LEU A 475 -18.04 7.08 -15.03
N PRO A 476 -17.96 6.71 -13.74
CA PRO A 476 -18.40 5.38 -13.26
C PRO A 476 -19.87 5.06 -13.54
N ALA A 477 -20.70 6.09 -13.71
CA ALA A 477 -22.11 5.93 -14.07
C ALA A 477 -22.36 5.66 -15.56
N ASP A 478 -21.32 5.71 -16.39
CA ASP A 478 -21.46 5.44 -17.82
C ASP A 478 -21.19 3.96 -18.11
N ASP A 479 -22.18 3.26 -18.63
CA ASP A 479 -21.97 1.99 -19.34
C ASP A 479 -21.58 2.25 -20.80
N ASP A 480 -21.15 1.21 -21.50
CA ASP A 480 -20.75 1.25 -22.91
C ASP A 480 -21.75 2.02 -23.79
N GLY A 481 -21.50 3.30 -24.01
CA GLY A 481 -22.33 4.15 -24.88
C GLY A 481 -22.81 5.47 -24.29
N GLY A 482 -22.37 5.85 -23.05
CA GLY A 482 -22.64 7.19 -22.51
C GLY A 482 -24.08 7.45 -22.06
N ILE A 483 -24.85 6.43 -21.74
CA ILE A 483 -26.17 6.54 -21.12
C ILE A 483 -26.04 6.06 -19.68
N PRO A 484 -26.50 6.84 -18.65
CA PRO A 484 -26.51 6.34 -17.29
C PRO A 484 -27.39 5.10 -17.20
N SER A 485 -26.79 3.97 -17.24
CA SER A 485 -27.41 2.66 -17.08
C SER A 485 -26.53 1.83 -16.15
N GLY A 486 -27.08 0.79 -15.58
CA GLY A 486 -26.31 -0.13 -14.77
C GLY A 486 -26.36 0.14 -13.27
N HIS A 487 -25.31 -0.30 -12.56
CA HIS A 487 -25.31 -0.36 -11.09
C HIS A 487 -25.13 0.99 -10.38
N CYS A 488 -24.72 2.04 -11.10
CA CYS A 488 -24.54 3.38 -10.53
C CYS A 488 -25.79 4.28 -10.65
N VAL A 489 -26.96 3.70 -10.73
CA VAL A 489 -28.25 4.41 -10.64
C VAL A 489 -28.91 4.07 -9.32
N PHE A 490 -29.05 5.05 -8.46
CA PHE A 490 -29.58 4.91 -7.09
C PHE A 490 -30.95 5.55 -6.96
N GLY A 491 -31.58 5.46 -5.79
CA GLY A 491 -32.92 5.88 -5.57
C GLY A 491 -33.91 4.90 -6.23
N ASP A 492 -34.87 5.41 -7.02
CA ASP A 492 -35.73 4.60 -7.85
C ASP A 492 -35.24 4.61 -9.30
N PRO A 493 -34.57 3.55 -9.78
CA PRO A 493 -33.98 3.49 -11.11
C PRO A 493 -35.01 3.66 -12.25
N GLU A 494 -36.27 3.30 -12.03
CA GLU A 494 -37.35 3.38 -13.01
C GLU A 494 -37.98 4.77 -13.05
N ALA A 495 -37.60 5.66 -12.12
CA ALA A 495 -38.16 7.00 -12.08
C ALA A 495 -37.71 7.83 -13.29
N SER A 496 -38.64 8.65 -13.81
CA SER A 496 -38.36 9.59 -14.90
C SER A 496 -37.56 10.82 -14.44
N LEU A 497 -37.72 11.23 -13.17
CA LEU A 497 -37.00 12.40 -12.61
C LEU A 497 -35.61 12.04 -12.22
N THR A 498 -34.63 12.80 -12.74
CA THR A 498 -33.22 12.55 -12.58
C THR A 498 -32.57 13.63 -11.73
N VAL A 499 -31.92 13.21 -10.65
CA VAL A 499 -31.11 14.04 -9.77
C VAL A 499 -29.63 13.67 -9.94
N TYR A 500 -28.79 14.64 -10.27
CA TYR A 500 -27.34 14.47 -10.30
C TYR A 500 -26.73 14.91 -8.97
N LEU A 501 -25.89 14.06 -8.38
CA LEU A 501 -25.04 14.43 -7.26
C LEU A 501 -23.61 14.61 -7.79
N THR A 502 -23.07 15.84 -7.71
CA THR A 502 -21.76 16.17 -8.28
C THR A 502 -20.79 16.66 -7.22
N GLY A 503 -19.49 16.38 -7.38
CA GLY A 503 -18.46 16.90 -6.51
C GLY A 503 -17.45 15.88 -6.01
N GLY A 504 -16.89 16.14 -4.83
CA GLY A 504 -15.92 15.28 -4.16
C GLY A 504 -16.53 14.32 -3.14
N SER A 505 -15.70 13.79 -2.26
CA SER A 505 -16.11 12.90 -1.18
C SER A 505 -17.13 13.53 -0.21
N HIS A 506 -17.13 14.85 -0.07
CA HIS A 506 -18.13 15.57 0.73
C HIS A 506 -19.51 15.67 0.07
N ALA A 507 -19.59 15.53 -1.26
CA ALA A 507 -20.86 15.32 -1.94
C ALA A 507 -21.27 13.85 -1.85
N ASP A 508 -20.35 12.93 -2.11
CA ASP A 508 -20.54 11.48 -2.06
C ASP A 508 -21.18 10.99 -0.75
N GLN A 509 -20.79 11.52 0.41
CA GLN A 509 -21.32 11.15 1.73
C GLN A 509 -22.84 11.38 1.90
N TRP A 510 -23.48 12.16 1.02
CA TRP A 510 -24.94 12.34 0.99
C TRP A 510 -25.68 11.25 0.22
N GLY A 511 -24.94 10.37 -0.45
CA GLY A 511 -25.48 9.32 -1.29
C GLY A 511 -26.48 8.42 -0.57
N ALA A 512 -26.17 8.02 0.66
CA ALA A 512 -27.02 7.15 1.46
C ALA A 512 -28.39 7.79 1.82
N ALA A 513 -28.40 9.10 2.13
CA ALA A 513 -29.65 9.83 2.35
C ALA A 513 -30.45 9.99 1.06
N LEU A 514 -29.79 10.32 -0.05
CA LEU A 514 -30.44 10.54 -1.35
C LEU A 514 -31.00 9.24 -1.95
N ASP A 515 -30.32 8.11 -1.75
CA ASP A 515 -30.82 6.79 -2.17
C ASP A 515 -32.18 6.46 -1.49
N ILE A 516 -32.25 6.65 -0.16
CA ILE A 516 -33.51 6.46 0.58
C ILE A 516 -34.58 7.39 0.07
N LEU A 517 -34.28 8.67 -0.12
CA LEU A 517 -35.24 9.65 -0.57
C LEU A 517 -35.72 9.39 -2.00
N GLY A 518 -34.83 8.96 -2.89
CA GLY A 518 -35.17 8.58 -4.25
C GLY A 518 -36.16 7.41 -4.30
N LYS A 519 -35.89 6.34 -3.53
CA LYS A 519 -36.75 5.16 -3.38
C LYS A 519 -38.13 5.52 -2.81
N GLN A 520 -38.18 6.39 -1.81
CA GLN A 520 -39.41 6.78 -1.14
C GLN A 520 -40.23 7.79 -1.96
N ASN A 521 -39.60 8.58 -2.80
CA ASN A 521 -40.23 9.71 -3.48
C ASN A 521 -40.11 9.66 -5.00
N ASN A 522 -39.82 8.51 -5.59
CA ASN A 522 -39.84 8.27 -7.04
C ASN A 522 -38.96 9.26 -7.83
N PHE A 523 -37.66 9.28 -7.55
CA PHE A 523 -36.61 9.90 -8.37
C PHE A 523 -35.32 9.08 -8.34
N ARG A 524 -34.60 9.09 -9.44
CA ARG A 524 -33.30 8.43 -9.53
C ARG A 524 -32.17 9.38 -9.22
N VAL A 525 -31.09 8.85 -8.66
CA VAL A 525 -29.89 9.60 -8.29
C VAL A 525 -28.69 9.03 -9.06
N ILE A 526 -27.98 9.89 -9.76
CA ILE A 526 -26.80 9.53 -10.52
C ILE A 526 -25.60 10.29 -9.94
N PRO A 527 -24.60 9.59 -9.37
CA PRO A 527 -23.42 10.23 -8.82
C PRO A 527 -22.37 10.51 -9.91
N PHE A 528 -21.94 11.75 -10.01
CA PHE A 528 -20.73 12.18 -10.69
C PHE A 528 -19.79 12.76 -9.66
N VAL A 529 -19.12 11.86 -8.92
CA VAL A 529 -18.27 12.20 -7.79
C VAL A 529 -16.88 11.62 -7.97
N ARG A 530 -15.86 12.40 -7.61
CA ARG A 530 -14.45 12.02 -7.68
C ARG A 530 -13.73 12.38 -6.38
N GLN A 531 -12.85 11.50 -5.92
CA GLN A 531 -12.06 11.73 -4.70
C GLN A 531 -11.33 13.06 -4.77
N SER A 532 -11.41 13.86 -3.69
CA SER A 532 -10.76 15.18 -3.54
C SER A 532 -11.07 16.19 -4.65
N CYS A 533 -12.20 16.04 -5.34
CA CYS A 533 -12.55 16.86 -6.49
C CYS A 533 -13.94 17.52 -6.34
N PRO A 534 -14.05 18.71 -5.74
CA PRO A 534 -15.31 19.42 -5.65
C PRO A 534 -15.78 19.93 -7.02
N SER A 535 -17.06 20.34 -7.11
CA SER A 535 -17.61 20.90 -8.36
C SER A 535 -17.22 22.36 -8.57
N PHE A 536 -16.49 22.67 -9.65
CA PHE A 536 -16.10 24.03 -10.05
C PHE A 536 -15.97 24.17 -11.57
N VAL A 537 -15.84 25.41 -12.07
CA VAL A 537 -15.51 25.67 -13.49
C VAL A 537 -14.01 25.92 -13.64
N HIS A 538 -13.45 26.87 -12.92
CA HIS A 538 -12.02 27.14 -12.86
C HIS A 538 -11.52 27.04 -11.43
N ASP A 539 -10.31 26.55 -11.28
CA ASP A 539 -9.58 26.58 -10.00
C ASP A 539 -8.79 27.88 -9.93
N ASN A 540 -9.48 28.95 -9.54
CA ASN A 540 -8.88 30.28 -9.47
C ASN A 540 -7.87 30.42 -8.32
N GLU A 541 -7.97 29.54 -7.32
CA GLU A 541 -7.11 29.48 -6.14
C GLU A 541 -5.90 28.56 -6.33
N GLY A 542 -5.91 27.70 -7.36
CA GLY A 542 -4.84 26.72 -7.61
C GLY A 542 -4.75 25.62 -6.56
N ALA A 543 -5.90 25.24 -5.98
CA ALA A 543 -6.00 24.30 -4.88
C ALA A 543 -6.20 22.85 -5.33
N PHE A 544 -6.52 22.59 -6.61
CA PHE A 544 -6.90 21.29 -7.13
C PHE A 544 -6.00 20.82 -8.28
N SER A 545 -6.03 19.54 -8.59
CA SER A 545 -5.23 18.96 -9.66
C SER A 545 -5.82 19.22 -11.06
N GLU A 546 -4.97 19.11 -12.10
CA GLU A 546 -5.41 19.20 -13.50
C GLU A 546 -6.44 18.11 -13.84
N GLU A 547 -6.28 16.90 -13.28
CA GLU A 547 -7.23 15.81 -13.47
C GLU A 547 -8.60 16.13 -12.85
N CYS A 548 -8.65 16.87 -11.73
CA CYS A 548 -9.90 17.34 -11.16
C CYS A 548 -10.58 18.37 -12.08
N ALA A 549 -9.82 19.28 -12.68
CA ALA A 549 -10.37 20.25 -13.63
C ALA A 549 -10.93 19.57 -14.89
N GLU A 550 -10.24 18.53 -15.40
CA GLU A 550 -10.72 17.74 -16.53
C GLU A 550 -11.97 16.92 -16.19
N PHE A 551 -12.00 16.28 -15.03
CA PHE A 551 -13.20 15.59 -14.53
C PHE A 551 -14.40 16.54 -14.44
N ASN A 552 -14.22 17.72 -13.86
CA ASN A 552 -15.28 18.72 -13.78
C ASN A 552 -15.78 19.18 -15.16
N LYS A 553 -14.88 19.28 -16.14
CA LYS A 553 -15.23 19.57 -17.52
C LYS A 553 -16.09 18.44 -18.10
N THR A 554 -15.68 17.19 -17.94
CA THR A 554 -16.45 16.00 -18.40
C THR A 554 -17.84 15.96 -17.78
N VAL A 555 -17.96 16.26 -16.47
CA VAL A 555 -19.26 16.33 -15.78
C VAL A 555 -20.13 17.47 -16.34
N ARG A 556 -19.57 18.64 -16.63
CA ARG A 556 -20.34 19.75 -17.24
C ARG A 556 -20.83 19.39 -18.66
N ASP A 557 -19.98 18.78 -19.48
CA ASP A 557 -20.36 18.31 -20.81
C ASP A 557 -21.51 17.29 -20.72
N ARG A 558 -21.46 16.42 -19.70
CA ARG A 558 -22.52 15.46 -19.41
C ARG A 558 -23.82 16.13 -18.95
N ILE A 559 -23.76 17.12 -18.10
CA ILE A 559 -24.91 17.92 -17.68
C ILE A 559 -25.58 18.60 -18.89
N ILE A 560 -24.80 19.14 -19.83
CA ILE A 560 -25.35 19.73 -21.08
C ILE A 560 -26.07 18.67 -21.92
N GLN A 561 -25.48 17.49 -22.04
CA GLN A 561 -26.04 16.40 -22.84
C GLN A 561 -27.34 15.85 -22.27
N ASP A 562 -27.37 15.56 -20.95
CA ASP A 562 -28.43 14.81 -20.32
C ASP A 562 -29.56 15.71 -19.76
N GLN A 563 -29.26 17.00 -19.51
CA GLN A 563 -30.21 17.97 -18.94
C GLN A 563 -30.94 17.43 -17.70
N PRO A 564 -30.24 17.09 -16.60
CA PRO A 564 -30.86 16.54 -15.40
C PRO A 564 -31.88 17.51 -14.80
N ASP A 565 -32.90 16.97 -14.13
CA ASP A 565 -33.97 17.77 -13.54
C ASP A 565 -33.52 18.59 -12.32
N VAL A 566 -32.49 18.10 -11.59
CA VAL A 566 -31.91 18.77 -10.43
C VAL A 566 -30.45 18.38 -10.30
N VAL A 567 -29.59 19.33 -9.93
CA VAL A 567 -28.20 19.07 -9.52
C VAL A 567 -28.04 19.39 -8.03
N ILE A 568 -27.37 18.52 -7.29
CA ILE A 568 -27.04 18.67 -5.87
C ILE A 568 -25.52 18.64 -5.73
N SER A 569 -24.95 19.55 -4.93
CA SER A 569 -23.53 19.54 -4.58
C SER A 569 -23.30 20.31 -3.28
N ASN A 570 -22.06 20.26 -2.76
CA ASN A 570 -21.66 21.14 -1.68
C ASN A 570 -21.61 22.60 -2.17
N SER A 571 -22.05 23.52 -1.30
CA SER A 571 -22.03 24.97 -1.59
C SER A 571 -20.93 25.70 -0.86
N THR A 572 -20.31 25.08 0.15
CA THR A 572 -19.20 25.63 0.91
C THR A 572 -18.12 24.56 1.14
N ARG A 573 -16.93 24.97 1.47
CA ARG A 573 -15.86 24.13 2.03
C ARG A 573 -14.81 25.00 2.73
N PRO A 574 -14.01 24.46 3.67
CA PRO A 574 -12.78 25.13 4.10
C PRO A 574 -11.73 25.04 2.98
N MET A 575 -10.98 26.11 2.76
CA MET A 575 -9.83 26.11 1.85
C MET A 575 -8.56 25.71 2.62
N TYR A 576 -8.58 24.48 3.09
CA TYR A 576 -7.52 23.95 3.96
C TYR A 576 -6.15 23.93 3.28
N GLU A 577 -6.13 23.68 1.98
CA GLU A 577 -4.94 23.72 1.12
C GLU A 577 -4.25 25.11 1.17
N LEU A 578 -5.02 26.16 1.44
CA LEU A 578 -4.55 27.54 1.60
C LEU A 578 -4.42 27.95 3.08
N GLY A 579 -4.64 27.01 4.02
CA GLY A 579 -4.56 27.26 5.46
C GLY A 579 -5.84 27.85 6.09
N GLU A 580 -6.94 27.93 5.34
CA GLU A 580 -8.24 28.41 5.83
C GLU A 580 -9.07 27.24 6.36
N LYS A 581 -9.38 27.29 7.67
CA LYS A 581 -10.08 26.20 8.38
C LYS A 581 -11.60 26.40 8.50
N ARG A 582 -12.11 27.57 8.14
CA ARG A 582 -13.54 27.90 8.20
C ARG A 582 -14.21 27.67 6.87
N ASP A 583 -15.53 27.42 6.92
CA ASP A 583 -16.31 27.26 5.69
C ASP A 583 -16.35 28.54 4.86
N SER A 584 -16.09 28.42 3.58
CA SER A 584 -16.05 29.52 2.62
C SER A 584 -16.65 29.10 1.28
N VAL A 585 -16.82 30.03 0.36
CA VAL A 585 -17.34 29.77 -0.99
C VAL A 585 -16.23 30.09 -1.99
N PRO A 586 -15.54 29.08 -2.53
CA PRO A 586 -14.57 29.27 -3.61
C PRO A 586 -15.20 29.93 -4.84
N GLU A 587 -14.44 30.74 -5.58
CA GLU A 587 -14.94 31.45 -6.75
C GLU A 587 -15.39 30.47 -7.84
N GLY A 588 -14.66 29.39 -8.06
CA GLY A 588 -15.01 28.36 -9.03
C GLY A 588 -16.36 27.67 -8.77
N TYR A 589 -16.84 27.66 -7.50
CA TYR A 589 -18.19 27.18 -7.17
C TYR A 589 -19.27 28.14 -7.70
N VAL A 590 -19.03 29.44 -7.56
CA VAL A 590 -19.96 30.47 -8.06
C VAL A 590 -20.05 30.40 -9.58
N GLU A 591 -18.94 30.17 -10.27
CA GLU A 591 -18.91 29.96 -11.71
C GLU A 591 -19.70 28.68 -12.12
N PHE A 592 -19.61 27.62 -11.32
CA PHE A 592 -20.39 26.39 -11.57
C PHE A 592 -21.91 26.63 -11.41
N TRP A 593 -22.30 27.45 -10.42
CA TRP A 593 -23.72 27.84 -10.28
C TRP A 593 -24.17 28.73 -11.44
N ASP A 594 -23.35 29.65 -11.92
CA ASP A 594 -23.66 30.47 -13.10
C ASP A 594 -23.79 29.59 -14.36
N PHE A 595 -22.93 28.57 -14.50
CA PHE A 595 -23.07 27.56 -15.56
C PHE A 595 -24.42 26.84 -15.47
N LEU A 596 -24.83 26.30 -14.32
CA LEU A 596 -26.11 25.62 -14.15
C LEU A 596 -27.28 26.56 -14.42
N LYS A 597 -27.21 27.82 -13.98
CA LYS A 597 -28.21 28.83 -14.28
C LYS A 597 -28.34 29.09 -15.78
N SER A 598 -27.23 29.11 -16.52
CA SER A 598 -27.22 29.28 -17.97
C SER A 598 -27.89 28.12 -18.71
N GLN A 599 -27.93 26.93 -18.10
CA GLN A 599 -28.58 25.73 -18.62
C GLN A 599 -30.03 25.57 -18.14
N ASP A 600 -30.55 26.52 -17.34
CA ASP A 600 -31.86 26.48 -16.71
C ASP A 600 -32.09 25.22 -15.82
N ILE A 601 -30.99 24.75 -15.14
CA ILE A 601 -31.01 23.57 -14.29
C ILE A 601 -31.10 24.00 -12.83
N PRO A 602 -32.11 23.53 -12.07
CA PRO A 602 -32.22 23.75 -10.63
C PRO A 602 -31.02 23.20 -9.85
N PHE A 603 -30.53 23.97 -8.90
CA PHE A 603 -29.42 23.57 -8.04
C PHE A 603 -29.78 23.63 -6.56
N VAL A 604 -29.37 22.63 -5.81
CA VAL A 604 -29.43 22.58 -4.35
C VAL A 604 -28.00 22.52 -3.79
N GLY A 605 -27.62 23.59 -3.10
CA GLY A 605 -26.31 23.70 -2.47
C GLY A 605 -26.35 23.30 -1.01
N LEU A 606 -25.60 22.26 -0.63
CA LEU A 606 -25.47 21.77 0.74
C LEU A 606 -24.28 22.47 1.41
N ARG A 607 -24.49 23.14 2.54
CA ARG A 607 -23.40 23.66 3.35
C ARG A 607 -22.58 22.49 3.88
N ASP A 608 -21.24 22.59 3.87
CA ASP A 608 -20.35 21.49 4.25
C ASP A 608 -20.44 21.18 5.76
N ASN A 609 -20.02 19.99 6.17
CA ASN A 609 -19.93 19.58 7.57
C ASN A 609 -18.61 20.04 8.20
N PRO A 610 -18.49 20.04 9.56
CA PRO A 610 -17.24 20.40 10.24
C PRO A 610 -16.06 19.50 9.91
N TRP A 611 -14.85 20.09 9.83
CA TRP A 611 -13.57 19.42 9.70
C TRP A 611 -12.79 19.55 10.99
N PHE A 612 -12.31 18.44 11.53
CA PHE A 612 -11.70 18.36 12.85
C PHE A 612 -10.19 18.22 12.78
N PHE A 613 -9.49 19.09 13.48
CA PHE A 613 -8.04 19.04 13.60
C PHE A 613 -7.64 19.25 15.06
N TRP A 614 -6.54 18.61 15.45
CA TRP A 614 -5.87 18.95 16.70
C TRP A 614 -5.22 20.33 16.59
N PRO A 615 -4.88 20.99 17.74
CA PRO A 615 -4.21 22.29 17.71
C PRO A 615 -2.89 22.31 16.93
N ASP A 616 -2.23 21.17 16.79
CA ASP A 616 -1.02 20.99 15.99
C ASP A 616 -1.27 20.80 14.48
N GLY A 617 -2.53 20.85 14.05
CA GLY A 617 -2.96 20.72 12.65
C GLY A 617 -3.15 19.29 12.16
N LYS A 618 -3.00 18.30 13.02
CA LYS A 618 -3.25 16.88 12.66
C LYS A 618 -4.73 16.56 12.66
N ASP A 619 -5.12 15.58 11.85
CA ASP A 619 -6.47 15.05 11.81
C ASP A 619 -6.92 14.55 13.18
N LYS A 620 -8.12 14.94 13.59
CA LYS A 620 -8.78 14.46 14.79
C LYS A 620 -10.02 13.65 14.39
N PHE A 621 -10.05 12.39 14.78
CA PHE A 621 -11.20 11.50 14.56
C PHE A 621 -12.15 11.61 15.76
N PRO A 622 -13.26 12.36 15.67
CA PRO A 622 -14.10 12.65 16.82
C PRO A 622 -14.65 11.40 17.52
N SER A 623 -15.06 10.39 16.75
CA SER A 623 -15.63 9.14 17.25
C SER A 623 -14.60 8.31 18.04
N ILE A 624 -13.39 8.16 17.53
CA ILE A 624 -12.28 7.46 18.20
C ILE A 624 -11.85 8.24 19.45
N CYS A 625 -11.70 9.57 19.31
CA CYS A 625 -11.38 10.46 20.41
C CYS A 625 -12.35 10.28 21.59
N ALA A 626 -13.66 10.20 21.32
CA ALA A 626 -14.71 10.06 22.34
C ALA A 626 -14.60 8.75 23.16
N VAL A 627 -13.96 7.73 22.60
CA VAL A 627 -13.74 6.45 23.31
C VAL A 627 -12.39 6.41 24.03
N GLU A 628 -11.37 7.09 23.48
CA GLU A 628 -10.01 7.09 24.03
C GLU A 628 -9.80 8.15 25.13
N GLU A 629 -10.44 9.32 24.97
CA GLU A 629 -10.28 10.43 25.91
C GLU A 629 -11.30 10.36 27.06
N LYS A 630 -10.85 10.68 28.28
CA LYS A 630 -11.74 10.77 29.44
C LYS A 630 -12.67 11.97 29.38
N ASP A 631 -12.19 13.06 28.80
CA ASP A 631 -12.94 14.30 28.60
C ASP A 631 -13.38 14.40 27.15
N THR A 632 -14.60 13.96 26.86
CA THR A 632 -15.18 13.99 25.52
C THR A 632 -15.41 15.41 24.99
N SER A 633 -15.31 16.44 25.84
CA SER A 633 -15.43 17.84 25.40
C SER A 633 -14.30 18.26 24.47
N VAL A 634 -13.13 17.60 24.53
CA VAL A 634 -12.03 17.87 23.60
C VAL A 634 -12.24 17.21 22.22
N CYS A 635 -13.20 16.30 22.09
CA CYS A 635 -13.45 15.52 20.87
C CYS A 635 -14.40 16.20 19.88
N GLY A 636 -15.09 17.24 20.29
CA GLY A 636 -15.89 18.11 19.43
C GLY A 636 -15.22 19.44 19.14
N MET A 637 -16.04 20.41 18.67
CA MET A 637 -15.67 21.81 18.50
C MET A 637 -16.88 22.73 18.65
N ALA A 638 -16.63 24.01 19.01
CA ALA A 638 -17.71 24.98 18.94
C ALA A 638 -18.08 25.27 17.48
N SER A 639 -19.38 25.40 17.21
CA SER A 639 -19.86 25.70 15.85
C SER A 639 -19.22 26.95 15.25
N ALA A 640 -18.90 27.95 16.09
CA ALA A 640 -18.26 29.20 15.67
C ALA A 640 -16.79 29.03 15.23
N ASP A 641 -16.15 27.91 15.56
CA ASP A 641 -14.76 27.65 15.14
C ASP A 641 -14.68 27.23 13.67
N PHE A 642 -15.75 26.65 13.13
CA PHE A 642 -15.84 26.23 11.74
C PHE A 642 -16.81 27.08 10.91
N TYR A 643 -18.00 27.34 11.44
CA TYR A 643 -19.06 28.01 10.70
C TYR A 643 -19.13 29.50 10.95
N ASP A 644 -19.35 30.28 9.89
CA ASP A 644 -19.84 31.64 10.03
C ASP A 644 -21.28 31.65 10.53
N LYS A 645 -21.69 32.76 11.18
CA LYS A 645 -23.02 32.93 11.75
C LYS A 645 -24.12 32.73 10.71
N THR A 646 -23.87 33.17 9.49
CA THR A 646 -24.74 32.99 8.32
C THR A 646 -24.03 32.15 7.29
N ASP A 647 -24.77 31.29 6.59
CA ASP A 647 -24.23 30.50 5.47
C ASP A 647 -23.67 31.45 4.38
N PRO A 648 -22.34 31.37 4.08
CA PRO A 648 -21.71 32.27 3.11
C PRO A 648 -22.21 32.05 1.66
N ALA A 649 -22.78 30.88 1.34
CA ALA A 649 -23.34 30.57 0.03
C ALA A 649 -24.77 31.14 -0.15
N ARG A 650 -25.49 31.37 0.96
CA ARG A 650 -26.94 31.64 0.94
C ARG A 650 -27.33 32.79 0.01
N SER A 651 -26.74 33.96 0.18
CA SER A 651 -27.08 35.15 -0.63
C SER A 651 -26.73 34.97 -2.12
N LYS A 652 -25.61 34.29 -2.39
CA LYS A 652 -25.12 34.02 -3.75
C LYS A 652 -26.03 33.03 -4.50
N LEU A 653 -26.52 31.99 -3.81
CA LEU A 653 -27.44 31.00 -4.38
C LEU A 653 -28.85 31.60 -4.61
N LEU A 654 -29.39 32.32 -3.62
CA LEU A 654 -30.71 32.97 -3.76
C LEU A 654 -30.73 34.00 -4.90
N ALA A 655 -29.64 34.72 -5.13
CA ALA A 655 -29.55 35.64 -6.29
C ALA A 655 -29.61 34.94 -7.64
N ARG A 656 -29.47 33.61 -7.67
CA ARG A 656 -29.53 32.72 -8.86
C ARG A 656 -30.81 31.88 -8.91
N ASP A 657 -31.79 32.12 -8.02
CA ASP A 657 -32.99 31.29 -7.82
C ASP A 657 -32.68 29.85 -7.46
N MET A 658 -31.54 29.61 -6.76
CA MET A 658 -31.07 28.30 -6.30
C MET A 658 -31.34 28.13 -4.81
N VAL A 659 -31.33 26.88 -4.34
CA VAL A 659 -31.73 26.52 -2.98
C VAL A 659 -30.54 26.29 -2.09
N PRO A 660 -30.25 27.17 -1.11
CA PRO A 660 -29.24 26.94 -0.07
C PRO A 660 -29.81 26.05 1.04
N VAL A 661 -29.07 25.04 1.47
CA VAL A 661 -29.39 24.19 2.60
C VAL A 661 -28.31 24.37 3.68
N ASP A 662 -28.65 25.13 4.72
CA ASP A 662 -27.79 25.26 5.92
C ASP A 662 -27.89 23.98 6.77
N THR A 663 -26.88 23.13 6.66
CA THR A 663 -26.75 21.86 7.37
C THR A 663 -26.17 22.01 8.78
N ARG A 664 -25.65 23.19 9.14
CA ARG A 664 -25.03 23.46 10.43
C ARG A 664 -25.85 22.97 11.64
N PRO A 665 -27.19 23.19 11.73
CA PRO A 665 -27.96 22.70 12.87
C PRO A 665 -28.03 21.17 12.95
N TRP A 666 -27.74 20.47 11.88
CA TRP A 666 -27.76 19.00 11.84
C TRP A 666 -26.48 18.40 12.40
N PHE A 667 -25.37 19.13 12.37
CA PHE A 667 -24.05 18.72 12.87
C PHE A 667 -23.71 19.35 14.22
N CYS A 668 -24.25 20.51 14.51
CA CYS A 668 -23.92 21.32 15.67
C CYS A 668 -25.20 21.80 16.36
N PRO A 669 -26.03 20.90 16.90
CA PRO A 669 -27.16 21.30 17.73
C PRO A 669 -26.65 22.11 18.93
N ASP A 670 -27.38 23.13 19.33
CA ASP A 670 -27.05 24.02 20.47
C ASP A 670 -25.66 24.69 20.37
N GLY A 671 -25.08 24.78 19.15
CA GLY A 671 -23.82 25.46 18.92
C GLY A 671 -22.57 24.61 19.19
N TRP A 672 -22.73 23.30 19.43
CA TRP A 672 -21.65 22.36 19.65
C TRP A 672 -21.68 21.23 18.60
N CYS A 673 -20.56 21.01 17.93
CA CYS A 673 -20.38 19.94 16.96
C CYS A 673 -19.72 18.75 17.67
N GLY A 674 -20.55 17.85 18.18
CA GLY A 674 -20.09 16.69 18.93
C GLY A 674 -19.79 15.47 18.05
N PRO A 675 -19.11 14.45 18.60
CA PRO A 675 -18.84 13.21 17.89
C PRO A 675 -20.06 12.33 17.64
N GLU A 676 -21.11 12.48 18.44
CA GLU A 676 -22.29 11.63 18.50
C GLU A 676 -23.57 12.45 18.47
N ILE A 677 -24.59 11.96 17.75
CA ILE A 677 -25.98 12.47 17.79
C ILE A 677 -26.93 11.28 17.70
N GLY A 678 -27.82 11.13 18.71
CA GLY A 678 -28.87 10.10 18.69
C GLY A 678 -28.32 8.67 18.52
N ASN A 679 -27.34 8.32 19.35
CA ASN A 679 -26.68 7.01 19.42
C ASN A 679 -25.95 6.61 18.12
N ILE A 680 -25.68 7.56 17.21
CA ILE A 680 -24.89 7.33 16.00
C ILE A 680 -23.64 8.22 16.04
N TRP A 681 -22.49 7.65 15.72
CA TRP A 681 -21.28 8.44 15.45
C TRP A 681 -21.47 9.27 14.20
N VAL A 682 -21.37 10.59 14.33
CA VAL A 682 -21.60 11.53 13.23
C VAL A 682 -20.51 11.42 12.17
N TYR A 683 -19.25 11.30 12.60
CA TYR A 683 -18.09 11.33 11.71
C TYR A 683 -17.38 10.00 11.67
N ARG A 684 -17.05 9.52 10.45
CA ARG A 684 -16.24 8.32 10.26
C ARG A 684 -14.73 8.60 10.39
N ASP A 685 -14.32 9.82 10.07
CA ASP A 685 -12.93 10.29 10.14
C ASP A 685 -12.88 11.76 10.58
N SER A 686 -11.83 12.51 10.22
CA SER A 686 -11.67 13.92 10.63
C SER A 686 -12.62 14.88 9.93
N ASN A 687 -13.23 14.51 8.79
CA ASN A 687 -14.01 15.43 7.97
C ASN A 687 -15.20 14.81 7.23
N HIS A 688 -15.31 13.48 7.16
CA HIS A 688 -16.43 12.83 6.51
C HIS A 688 -17.46 12.33 7.52
N ILE A 689 -18.74 12.39 7.15
CA ILE A 689 -19.83 11.81 7.94
C ILE A 689 -19.94 10.30 7.73
N SER A 690 -20.50 9.60 8.72
CA SER A 690 -20.81 8.18 8.59
C SER A 690 -22.07 7.96 7.74
N ASP A 691 -22.16 6.82 7.06
CA ASP A 691 -23.32 6.47 6.23
C ASP A 691 -24.60 6.36 7.06
N ASP A 692 -24.53 5.81 8.27
CA ASP A 692 -25.69 5.71 9.15
C ASP A 692 -26.20 7.08 9.59
N TYR A 693 -25.28 8.02 9.87
CA TYR A 693 -25.69 9.39 10.16
C TYR A 693 -26.27 10.07 8.93
N SER A 694 -25.67 9.92 7.76
CA SER A 694 -26.22 10.39 6.48
C SER A 694 -27.67 9.91 6.26
N ARG A 695 -27.91 8.61 6.44
CA ARG A 695 -29.28 8.02 6.34
C ARG A 695 -30.26 8.62 7.34
N SER A 696 -29.80 8.88 8.56
CA SER A 696 -30.63 9.48 9.60
C SER A 696 -31.07 10.90 9.26
N MET A 697 -30.29 11.63 8.44
CA MET A 697 -30.60 12.98 7.97
C MET A 697 -31.62 13.03 6.81
N ALA A 698 -31.96 11.90 6.19
CA ALA A 698 -32.90 11.87 5.04
C ALA A 698 -34.20 12.65 5.28
N PRO A 699 -34.89 12.54 6.44
CA PRO A 699 -36.10 13.32 6.69
C PRO A 699 -35.90 14.85 6.76
N LEU A 700 -34.74 15.27 7.27
CA LEU A 700 -34.33 16.69 7.35
C LEU A 700 -34.03 17.25 5.96
N LEU A 701 -33.27 16.46 5.17
CA LEU A 701 -32.94 16.80 3.80
C LEU A 701 -34.16 16.87 2.91
N TRP A 702 -35.12 15.95 3.10
CA TRP A 702 -36.39 15.94 2.34
C TRP A 702 -37.20 17.22 2.50
N GLU A 703 -37.26 17.81 3.68
CA GLU A 703 -37.95 19.08 3.90
C GLU A 703 -37.42 20.20 2.98
N LYS A 704 -36.12 20.16 2.65
CA LYS A 704 -35.49 21.14 1.76
C LYS A 704 -35.56 20.76 0.29
N LEU A 705 -35.52 19.46 -0.02
CA LEU A 705 -35.56 18.96 -1.40
C LEU A 705 -36.97 18.91 -1.97
N LYS A 706 -37.98 18.61 -1.13
CA LYS A 706 -39.37 18.41 -1.60
C LYS A 706 -39.87 19.53 -2.49
N PRO A 707 -39.74 20.83 -2.17
CA PRO A 707 -40.25 21.91 -3.04
C PRO A 707 -39.54 21.91 -4.41
N VAL A 708 -38.27 21.59 -4.48
CA VAL A 708 -37.46 21.55 -5.72
C VAL A 708 -37.92 20.38 -6.59
N ILE A 709 -38.03 19.20 -6.00
CA ILE A 709 -38.46 17.98 -6.67
C ILE A 709 -39.92 18.14 -7.20
N ASP A 710 -40.84 18.72 -6.39
CA ASP A 710 -42.19 18.99 -6.83
C ASP A 710 -42.25 20.00 -7.97
N GLN A 711 -41.35 20.98 -7.99
CA GLN A 711 -41.26 21.94 -9.11
C GLN A 711 -40.69 21.27 -10.37
N ALA A 712 -39.61 20.47 -10.24
CA ALA A 712 -39.02 19.72 -11.34
C ALA A 712 -40.06 18.80 -12.02
N ARG A 713 -40.90 18.09 -11.23
CA ARG A 713 -42.01 17.27 -11.75
C ARG A 713 -43.01 18.08 -12.57
N LYS A 714 -43.37 19.27 -12.12
CA LYS A 714 -44.30 20.15 -12.86
C LYS A 714 -43.71 20.59 -14.19
N VAL A 715 -42.41 20.87 -14.24
CA VAL A 715 -41.71 21.24 -15.47
C VAL A 715 -41.62 20.05 -16.42
N GLN A 716 -41.26 18.86 -15.92
CA GLN A 716 -41.20 17.63 -16.70
C GLN A 716 -42.56 17.28 -17.31
N HIS A 717 -43.64 17.38 -16.52
CA HIS A 717 -45.00 17.12 -17.01
C HIS A 717 -45.41 18.10 -18.15
N LYS A 718 -44.99 19.37 -18.07
CA LYS A 718 -45.22 20.35 -19.14
C LYS A 718 -44.42 20.03 -20.40
N ARG A 719 -43.19 19.53 -20.29
CA ARG A 719 -42.36 19.14 -21.44
C ARG A 719 -42.92 17.92 -22.19
N HIS A 720 -43.67 17.02 -21.51
CA HIS A 720 -44.24 15.81 -22.12
C HIS A 720 -45.66 16.00 -22.67
N HIS A 721 -46.37 17.09 -22.29
CA HIS A 721 -47.78 17.32 -22.68
C HIS A 721 -47.98 18.65 -23.42
N GLY A 722 -46.93 19.41 -23.69
CA GLY A 722 -46.92 20.60 -24.54
C GLY A 722 -46.14 20.32 -25.82
#